data_29578cacc26ea5abb52a2530b04f0462
#
_entry.id   29578cacc26ea5abb52a2530b04f0462
#
_cell.length_a   1.000
_cell.length_b   1.000
_cell.length_c   1.000
_cell.angle_alpha   90.00
_cell.angle_beta   90.00
_cell.angle_gamma   90.00
#
_symmetry.space_group_name_H-M   'P 1'
#
loop_
_entity.id
_entity.type
_entity.pdbx_description
1 polymer ?
#
loop_
_entity_poly.entity_id
_entity_poly.type
_entity_poly.pdbx_seq_one_letter_code
_entity_poly.pdbx_strand_id
1 'polypeptide(L)'
;MADRPPFAKTCINLDARAYEFMAEKFPEVTERLKKYLAAGKVELIGGTYGQPMGTTISGESNIRQIVIGREVIRKTLGYPLVTFLEEEEFTHPQIPQIVKLAGFRYASLAQLDTWGRAGCPRLDVNALLWKGLDGTEVPCVPKNALFGYSPDLKKLADSAEFQKLSALGKPLIFAWEEFGWESPEKPAYLTSPAKYQTLENVEFVTIQEYLDKYGAQAKESLYLPMDAWNKSLTWGLGGDQVRILDRKVDALLLAAELFDGIAAAHGGSSQVDTLEKAWRDLLASQSHDVGLCEYSRWQGDRMAPFDRIEDLHNFTWGAIGYNHLDTAQRQGQAVLDAALRSLSGRVNSGANKHGELAAVVFNPHGWPRTDLAMTGRIYPVPPQCREVIVKDRTGRVVPSQIVKQDNGSAGNLVMAELAFRTLEVPPAGYDTYYLHFSARPTAATNTDLRVDQSALTMENEFVRVRLDPNTGGVVSLVDKSSGQESLDSGAGAFPHFTGRPNPNLSTRPSPPAFYDSAKSKAAIDWIAGGPLWATLRAQHSWPYLKFETRVSLAAGSHYVEVISRVLAQVPPHSDVSPPDIKEGYWVSFVPGSPVTKVLRDFPFGVEEAKQPAFHALTFVDLIGRDRGLLVLHAGTQYFRREASGALSNLVMREWESHFTKEFGWPIYAEYRHALLPHSGKPXLLPHSGKLSNADRLRAAAEFSRPLACELQEPRGGDLPLSQGFLIVSPASVQLSAFRRKRDGGYELRVVETEGRRAEATVAVRLPVAKAT
;
A
#
# COMPACT_ATOMS: atom_id res chain seq x y z
N MET A 1 -0.54 -10.04 -37.77
CA MET A 1 -1.93 -10.52 -37.65
C MET A 1 -2.64 -10.67 -38.99
N ALA A 2 -2.33 -9.84 -39.99
CA ALA A 2 -2.97 -9.90 -41.30
C ALA A 2 -2.85 -11.27 -41.98
N ASP A 3 -1.76 -11.95 -41.74
CA ASP A 3 -1.42 -13.21 -42.43
C ASP A 3 -1.73 -14.47 -41.59
N ARG A 4 -2.54 -14.31 -40.51
CA ARG A 4 -2.94 -15.48 -39.72
C ARG A 4 -3.80 -16.44 -40.55
N PRO A 5 -3.59 -17.73 -40.36
CA PRO A 5 -4.47 -18.71 -41.01
C PRO A 5 -5.92 -18.47 -40.66
N PRO A 6 -6.86 -18.72 -41.58
CA PRO A 6 -8.29 -18.49 -41.31
C PRO A 6 -8.83 -19.20 -40.06
N PHE A 7 -8.25 -20.36 -39.72
CA PHE A 7 -8.68 -21.15 -38.58
C PHE A 7 -8.14 -20.64 -37.25
N ALA A 8 -7.06 -19.84 -37.25
CA ALA A 8 -6.38 -19.45 -36.03
C ALA A 8 -7.20 -18.42 -35.23
N LYS A 9 -7.34 -18.65 -33.95
CA LYS A 9 -7.90 -17.71 -32.97
C LYS A 9 -6.88 -17.51 -31.86
N THR A 10 -6.94 -16.35 -31.21
CA THR A 10 -5.98 -16.04 -30.16
C THR A 10 -6.61 -15.13 -29.11
N CYS A 11 -6.12 -15.25 -27.90
CA CYS A 11 -6.37 -14.27 -26.85
C CYS A 11 -5.15 -13.35 -26.74
N ILE A 12 -5.38 -12.07 -26.55
CA ILE A 12 -4.31 -11.09 -26.34
C ILE A 12 -4.46 -10.50 -24.94
N ASN A 13 -3.40 -10.59 -24.16
CA ASN A 13 -3.28 -9.96 -22.88
C ASN A 13 -2.23 -8.83 -22.97
N LEU A 14 -2.68 -7.61 -22.74
CA LEU A 14 -1.82 -6.43 -22.58
C LEU A 14 -2.49 -5.55 -21.55
N ASP A 15 -1.71 -4.76 -20.85
CA ASP A 15 -2.26 -3.74 -19.97
C ASP A 15 -3.03 -2.69 -20.80
N ALA A 16 -4.06 -2.12 -20.20
CA ALA A 16 -4.93 -1.18 -20.92
C ALA A 16 -4.18 0.08 -21.36
N ARG A 17 -3.15 0.46 -20.60
CA ARG A 17 -2.27 1.57 -20.96
C ARG A 17 -1.60 1.35 -22.32
N ALA A 18 -1.24 0.11 -22.63
CA ALA A 18 -0.63 -0.21 -23.93
C ALA A 18 -1.60 0.05 -25.09
N TYR A 19 -2.90 -0.20 -24.88
CA TYR A 19 -3.91 0.09 -25.91
C TYR A 19 -4.12 1.61 -26.07
N GLU A 20 -4.04 2.40 -25.00
CA GLU A 20 -4.08 3.87 -25.12
C GLU A 20 -2.88 4.36 -25.95
N PHE A 21 -1.70 3.89 -25.63
CA PHE A 21 -0.47 4.24 -26.35
C PHE A 21 -0.57 3.85 -27.82
N MET A 22 -1.05 2.61 -28.08
CA MET A 22 -1.21 2.12 -29.45
C MET A 22 -2.20 2.98 -30.24
N ALA A 23 -3.30 3.39 -29.63
CA ALA A 23 -4.29 4.23 -30.30
C ALA A 23 -3.74 5.61 -30.62
N GLU A 24 -2.90 6.17 -29.74
CA GLU A 24 -2.28 7.47 -29.94
C GLU A 24 -1.17 7.42 -31.00
N LYS A 25 -0.27 6.46 -30.92
CA LYS A 25 0.96 6.42 -31.75
C LYS A 25 0.82 5.58 -33.01
N PHE A 26 -0.08 4.60 -33.03
CA PHE A 26 -0.22 3.64 -34.12
C PHE A 26 -1.70 3.40 -34.44
N PRO A 27 -2.42 4.46 -34.87
CA PRO A 27 -3.88 4.35 -35.08
C PRO A 27 -4.25 3.30 -36.14
N GLU A 28 -3.42 3.10 -37.16
CA GLU A 28 -3.66 2.09 -38.18
C GLU A 28 -3.59 0.66 -37.61
N VAL A 29 -2.71 0.42 -36.63
CA VAL A 29 -2.64 -0.87 -35.94
C VAL A 29 -3.90 -1.07 -35.08
N THR A 30 -4.34 0.00 -34.42
CA THR A 30 -5.57 -0.01 -33.63
C THR A 30 -6.79 -0.37 -34.48
N GLU A 31 -6.92 0.23 -35.66
CA GLU A 31 -8.05 -0.05 -36.56
C GLU A 31 -7.98 -1.49 -37.11
N ARG A 32 -6.78 -2.00 -37.36
CA ARG A 32 -6.62 -3.40 -37.76
C ARG A 32 -7.05 -4.36 -36.62
N LEU A 33 -6.66 -4.05 -35.39
CA LEU A 33 -7.07 -4.84 -34.22
C LEU A 33 -8.59 -4.86 -34.08
N LYS A 34 -9.27 -3.70 -34.24
CA LYS A 34 -10.73 -3.62 -34.20
C LYS A 34 -11.39 -4.58 -35.19
N LYS A 35 -10.84 -4.69 -36.43
CA LYS A 35 -11.36 -5.60 -37.43
C LYS A 35 -11.23 -7.08 -37.00
N TYR A 36 -10.12 -7.46 -36.36
CA TYR A 36 -9.94 -8.84 -35.89
C TYR A 36 -10.86 -9.16 -34.71
N LEU A 37 -11.07 -8.18 -33.83
CA LEU A 37 -12.02 -8.30 -32.71
C LEU A 37 -13.44 -8.49 -33.24
N ALA A 38 -13.86 -7.67 -34.20
CA ALA A 38 -15.19 -7.75 -34.80
C ALA A 38 -15.40 -9.07 -35.55
N ALA A 39 -14.34 -9.65 -36.10
CA ALA A 39 -14.39 -10.93 -36.81
C ALA A 39 -14.34 -12.14 -35.87
N GLY A 40 -14.23 -11.95 -34.56
CA GLY A 40 -14.14 -13.03 -33.59
C GLY A 40 -12.84 -13.83 -33.65
N LYS A 41 -11.82 -13.29 -34.30
CA LYS A 41 -10.52 -13.96 -34.41
C LYS A 41 -9.60 -13.67 -33.23
N VAL A 42 -9.91 -12.63 -32.51
CA VAL A 42 -9.13 -12.19 -31.34
C VAL A 42 -10.11 -11.92 -30.19
N GLU A 43 -9.78 -12.42 -29.02
CA GLU A 43 -10.36 -12.00 -27.75
C GLU A 43 -9.32 -11.19 -26.99
N LEU A 44 -9.73 -10.06 -26.43
CA LEU A 44 -8.90 -9.38 -25.43
C LEU A 44 -9.22 -9.99 -24.08
N ILE A 45 -8.18 -10.31 -23.34
CA ILE A 45 -8.28 -10.80 -21.96
C ILE A 45 -7.40 -9.91 -21.09
N GLY A 46 -7.57 -10.00 -19.78
CA GLY A 46 -6.83 -9.16 -18.84
C GLY A 46 -7.74 -8.16 -18.17
N GLY A 47 -7.47 -6.88 -18.37
CA GLY A 47 -8.40 -5.83 -17.92
C GLY A 47 -7.88 -4.91 -16.85
N THR A 48 -6.63 -5.06 -16.42
CA THR A 48 -6.00 -4.10 -15.52
C THR A 48 -5.37 -2.96 -16.33
N TYR A 49 -5.21 -1.81 -15.71
CA TYR A 49 -4.60 -0.65 -16.37
C TYR A 49 -3.11 -0.85 -16.59
N GLY A 50 -2.39 -1.39 -15.58
CA GLY A 50 -0.95 -1.52 -15.62
C GLY A 50 -0.40 -2.87 -15.15
N GLN A 51 -1.16 -3.95 -15.19
CA GLN A 51 -0.74 -5.30 -14.75
C GLN A 51 -0.05 -5.29 -13.39
N PRO A 52 -0.77 -4.98 -12.32
CA PRO A 52 -0.16 -4.79 -11.01
C PRO A 52 0.19 -6.08 -10.30
N MET A 53 1.02 -5.98 -9.26
CA MET A 53 1.03 -6.99 -8.21
C MET A 53 -0.16 -6.74 -7.28
N GLY A 54 -1.30 -7.33 -7.57
CA GLY A 54 -2.54 -7.07 -6.85
C GLY A 54 -2.44 -7.28 -5.34
N THR A 55 -1.62 -8.24 -4.91
CA THR A 55 -1.39 -8.52 -3.49
C THR A 55 -0.70 -7.40 -2.73
N THR A 56 0.07 -6.55 -3.42
CA THR A 56 0.94 -5.55 -2.79
C THR A 56 0.39 -4.13 -2.82
N ILE A 57 -0.72 -3.91 -3.54
CA ILE A 57 -1.36 -2.59 -3.67
C ILE A 57 -2.67 -2.56 -2.90
N SER A 58 -3.24 -1.38 -2.69
CA SER A 58 -4.47 -1.24 -1.90
C SER A 58 -5.68 -1.86 -2.59
N GLY A 59 -6.75 -2.10 -1.83
CA GLY A 59 -8.01 -2.56 -2.40
C GLY A 59 -8.58 -1.56 -3.39
N GLU A 60 -8.46 -0.25 -3.12
CA GLU A 60 -8.94 0.79 -4.04
C GLU A 60 -8.10 0.83 -5.32
N SER A 61 -6.78 0.67 -5.22
CA SER A 61 -5.92 0.54 -6.40
C SER A 61 -6.34 -0.66 -7.24
N ASN A 62 -6.61 -1.82 -6.64
CA ASN A 62 -7.09 -3.00 -7.37
C ASN A 62 -8.40 -2.73 -8.11
N ILE A 63 -9.38 -2.07 -7.45
CA ILE A 63 -10.62 -1.69 -8.12
C ILE A 63 -10.34 -0.78 -9.31
N ARG A 64 -9.48 0.23 -9.13
CA ARG A 64 -9.18 1.21 -10.19
C ARG A 64 -8.38 0.59 -11.34
N GLN A 65 -7.46 -0.32 -11.03
CA GLN A 65 -6.76 -1.09 -12.08
C GLN A 65 -7.78 -1.75 -13.02
N ILE A 66 -8.79 -2.39 -12.46
CA ILE A 66 -9.79 -3.14 -13.21
C ILE A 66 -10.81 -2.22 -13.89
N VAL A 67 -11.35 -1.25 -13.16
CA VAL A 67 -12.42 -0.37 -13.69
C VAL A 67 -11.88 0.55 -14.78
N ILE A 68 -10.74 1.20 -14.51
CA ILE A 68 -10.12 2.12 -15.49
C ILE A 68 -9.59 1.31 -16.69
N GLY A 69 -8.99 0.15 -16.44
CA GLY A 69 -8.51 -0.71 -17.52
C GLY A 69 -9.63 -1.10 -18.49
N ARG A 70 -10.76 -1.60 -17.94
CA ARG A 70 -11.93 -1.94 -18.77
C ARG A 70 -12.49 -0.74 -19.52
N GLU A 71 -12.55 0.40 -18.85
CA GLU A 71 -13.06 1.63 -19.47
C GLU A 71 -12.16 2.08 -20.62
N VAL A 72 -10.85 2.02 -20.45
CA VAL A 72 -9.88 2.36 -21.50
C VAL A 72 -10.08 1.44 -22.72
N ILE A 73 -10.14 0.14 -22.50
CA ILE A 73 -10.32 -0.82 -23.59
C ILE A 73 -11.64 -0.54 -24.33
N ARG A 74 -12.71 -0.32 -23.58
CA ARG A 74 -14.02 0.01 -24.18
C ARG A 74 -13.98 1.30 -25.00
N LYS A 75 -13.35 2.35 -24.48
CA LYS A 75 -13.26 3.65 -25.19
C LYS A 75 -12.36 3.58 -26.42
N THR A 76 -11.22 2.90 -26.30
CA THR A 76 -10.19 2.86 -27.33
C THR A 76 -10.56 1.90 -28.47
N LEU A 77 -11.07 0.72 -28.12
CA LEU A 77 -11.28 -0.37 -29.06
C LEU A 77 -12.76 -0.71 -29.31
N GLY A 78 -13.68 -0.13 -28.53
CA GLY A 78 -15.09 -0.50 -28.60
C GLY A 78 -15.37 -1.92 -28.11
N TYR A 79 -14.46 -2.53 -27.37
CA TYR A 79 -14.51 -3.96 -27.03
C TYR A 79 -15.07 -4.17 -25.62
N PRO A 80 -16.10 -5.00 -25.48
CA PRO A 80 -16.67 -5.32 -24.16
C PRO A 80 -15.89 -6.45 -23.50
N LEU A 81 -14.81 -6.12 -22.81
CA LEU A 81 -13.95 -7.10 -22.15
C LEU A 81 -14.74 -7.93 -21.15
N VAL A 82 -14.71 -9.24 -21.28
CA VAL A 82 -15.49 -10.16 -20.45
C VAL A 82 -14.69 -11.22 -19.71
N THR A 83 -13.41 -11.43 -20.09
CA THR A 83 -12.54 -12.42 -19.46
C THR A 83 -11.40 -11.72 -18.71
N PHE A 84 -11.35 -11.94 -17.39
CA PHE A 84 -10.28 -11.42 -16.55
C PHE A 84 -9.09 -12.37 -16.56
N LEU A 85 -7.90 -11.81 -16.68
CA LEU A 85 -6.63 -12.53 -16.50
C LEU A 85 -5.64 -11.51 -15.96
N GLU A 86 -4.83 -11.92 -15.00
CA GLU A 86 -3.71 -11.13 -14.52
C GLU A 86 -2.44 -11.92 -14.74
N GLU A 87 -1.53 -11.37 -15.51
CA GLU A 87 -0.28 -12.02 -15.83
C GLU A 87 0.58 -12.13 -14.57
N GLU A 88 1.35 -13.19 -14.48
CA GLU A 88 2.28 -13.47 -13.40
C GLU A 88 1.64 -13.57 -11.99
N GLU A 89 0.33 -13.73 -11.95
CA GLU A 89 -0.37 -14.32 -10.80
C GLU A 89 -0.30 -13.56 -9.48
N PHE A 90 -0.40 -12.25 -9.48
CA PHE A 90 -0.33 -11.52 -8.23
C PHE A 90 -1.70 -11.12 -7.70
N THR A 91 -2.64 -12.08 -7.66
CA THR A 91 -4.02 -11.85 -7.23
C THR A 91 -4.20 -12.08 -5.72
N HIS A 92 -5.42 -11.87 -5.25
CA HIS A 92 -5.78 -12.03 -3.84
C HIS A 92 -7.23 -12.51 -3.70
N PRO A 93 -7.65 -12.99 -2.50
CA PRO A 93 -8.97 -13.62 -2.35
C PRO A 93 -10.18 -12.76 -2.65
N GLN A 94 -10.05 -11.44 -2.76
CA GLN A 94 -11.18 -10.57 -3.09
C GLN A 94 -11.35 -10.35 -4.61
N ILE A 95 -10.41 -10.80 -5.43
CA ILE A 95 -10.50 -10.56 -6.89
C ILE A 95 -11.78 -11.12 -7.51
N PRO A 96 -12.27 -12.34 -7.17
CA PRO A 96 -13.53 -12.81 -7.76
C PRO A 96 -14.70 -11.85 -7.53
N GLN A 97 -14.81 -11.27 -6.33
CA GLN A 97 -15.86 -10.29 -6.05
C GLN A 97 -15.68 -9.04 -6.92
N ILE A 98 -14.45 -8.52 -6.98
CA ILE A 98 -14.15 -7.27 -7.70
C ILE A 98 -14.44 -7.43 -9.20
N VAL A 99 -13.96 -8.51 -9.81
CA VAL A 99 -14.15 -8.72 -11.26
C VAL A 99 -15.63 -8.97 -11.59
N LYS A 100 -16.34 -9.69 -10.72
CA LYS A 100 -17.79 -9.91 -10.91
C LYS A 100 -18.55 -8.58 -10.85
N LEU A 101 -18.27 -7.76 -9.85
CA LEU A 101 -18.88 -6.43 -9.72
C LEU A 101 -18.51 -5.50 -10.87
N ALA A 102 -17.29 -5.63 -11.40
CA ALA A 102 -16.83 -4.85 -12.56
C ALA A 102 -17.46 -5.34 -13.87
N GLY A 103 -18.24 -6.45 -13.87
CA GLY A 103 -18.96 -6.92 -15.02
C GLY A 103 -18.23 -7.94 -15.90
N PHE A 104 -17.19 -8.57 -15.40
CA PHE A 104 -16.60 -9.73 -16.08
C PHE A 104 -17.52 -10.95 -15.92
N ARG A 105 -17.51 -11.79 -16.94
CA ARG A 105 -18.26 -13.05 -16.92
C ARG A 105 -17.38 -14.23 -16.58
N TYR A 106 -16.11 -14.15 -16.95
CA TYR A 106 -15.14 -15.25 -16.93
C TYR A 106 -13.80 -14.79 -16.36
N ALA A 107 -12.98 -15.77 -15.97
CA ALA A 107 -11.61 -15.54 -15.56
C ALA A 107 -10.69 -16.64 -16.09
N SER A 108 -9.41 -16.41 -16.02
CA SER A 108 -8.39 -17.43 -16.31
C SER A 108 -7.34 -17.42 -15.20
N LEU A 109 -7.05 -18.61 -14.68
CA LEU A 109 -5.91 -18.85 -13.79
C LEU A 109 -4.77 -19.54 -14.57
N ALA A 110 -4.94 -19.71 -15.89
CA ALA A 110 -3.87 -20.18 -16.78
C ALA A 110 -2.97 -18.98 -17.12
N GLN A 111 -2.02 -18.73 -16.26
CA GLN A 111 -1.16 -17.54 -16.29
C GLN A 111 0.29 -17.93 -16.50
N LEU A 112 1.07 -16.98 -16.99
CA LEU A 112 2.50 -17.16 -17.14
C LEU A 112 3.15 -17.36 -15.77
N ASP A 113 4.00 -18.34 -15.67
CA ASP A 113 4.71 -18.70 -14.44
C ASP A 113 6.17 -18.24 -14.51
N THR A 114 6.38 -17.07 -15.06
CA THR A 114 7.70 -16.47 -15.18
C THR A 114 8.29 -16.33 -13.78
N TRP A 115 9.54 -16.59 -13.66
CA TRP A 115 10.27 -16.56 -12.39
C TRP A 115 9.79 -17.62 -11.39
N GLY A 116 8.84 -18.48 -11.79
CA GLY A 116 8.47 -19.73 -11.11
C GLY A 116 7.96 -19.58 -9.69
N ARG A 117 7.27 -18.51 -9.37
CA ARG A 117 7.10 -18.19 -7.95
C ARG A 117 5.67 -18.03 -7.50
N ALA A 118 4.82 -17.50 -8.36
CA ALA A 118 3.45 -17.28 -7.98
C ALA A 118 2.73 -18.62 -7.83
N GLY A 119 1.80 -18.65 -6.94
CA GLY A 119 1.32 -19.91 -6.40
C GLY A 119 0.06 -20.47 -7.02
N CYS A 120 -0.31 -20.11 -8.25
CA CYS A 120 -1.51 -20.71 -8.83
C CYS A 120 -1.31 -22.22 -9.03
N PRO A 121 -2.09 -23.05 -8.36
CA PRO A 121 -1.90 -24.49 -8.47
C PRO A 121 -2.34 -25.00 -9.83
N ARG A 122 -1.66 -26.01 -10.33
CA ARG A 122 -2.14 -26.78 -11.48
C ARG A 122 -3.29 -27.68 -11.03
N LEU A 123 -4.39 -27.62 -11.75
CA LEU A 123 -5.60 -28.37 -11.42
C LEU A 123 -6.07 -29.14 -12.65
N ASP A 124 -6.20 -30.44 -12.51
CA ASP A 124 -6.58 -31.32 -13.63
C ASP A 124 -8.11 -31.33 -13.82
N VAL A 125 -8.65 -30.15 -14.09
CA VAL A 125 -10.06 -29.97 -14.46
C VAL A 125 -10.12 -29.10 -15.71
N ASN A 126 -11.22 -29.18 -16.45
CA ASN A 126 -11.41 -28.39 -17.66
C ASN A 126 -11.92 -26.98 -17.39
N ALA A 127 -12.72 -26.83 -16.35
CA ALA A 127 -13.24 -25.54 -15.91
C ALA A 127 -13.58 -25.64 -14.43
N LEU A 128 -13.52 -24.51 -13.72
CA LEU A 128 -13.85 -24.43 -12.29
C LEU A 128 -14.60 -23.14 -11.98
N LEU A 129 -15.06 -23.02 -10.75
CA LEU A 129 -15.64 -21.79 -10.21
C LEU A 129 -14.61 -21.17 -9.25
N TRP A 130 -14.00 -20.06 -9.67
CA TRP A 130 -13.03 -19.34 -8.82
C TRP A 130 -13.81 -18.56 -7.76
N LYS A 131 -13.58 -18.91 -6.50
CA LYS A 131 -14.40 -18.42 -5.39
C LYS A 131 -13.66 -17.35 -4.59
N GLY A 132 -14.35 -16.25 -4.36
CA GLY A 132 -13.87 -15.13 -3.54
C GLY A 132 -14.12 -15.33 -2.06
N LEU A 133 -13.54 -14.46 -1.26
CA LEU A 133 -13.70 -14.46 0.20
C LEU A 133 -15.17 -14.30 0.62
N ASP A 134 -15.93 -13.54 -0.14
CA ASP A 134 -17.36 -13.29 0.10
C ASP A 134 -18.27 -14.42 -0.42
N GLY A 135 -17.70 -15.45 -1.04
CA GLY A 135 -18.45 -16.53 -1.65
C GLY A 135 -18.83 -16.31 -3.11
N THR A 136 -18.50 -15.15 -3.70
CA THR A 136 -18.72 -14.90 -5.14
C THR A 136 -17.97 -15.93 -5.97
N GLU A 137 -18.63 -16.49 -6.99
CA GLU A 137 -18.03 -17.45 -7.90
C GLU A 137 -17.99 -16.93 -9.34
N VAL A 138 -16.86 -17.15 -10.01
CA VAL A 138 -16.63 -16.76 -11.40
C VAL A 138 -16.18 -18.00 -12.18
N PRO A 139 -16.87 -18.39 -13.27
CA PRO A 139 -16.41 -19.49 -14.10
C PRO A 139 -15.04 -19.18 -14.67
N CYS A 140 -14.14 -20.16 -14.62
CA CYS A 140 -12.71 -19.89 -14.77
C CYS A 140 -11.99 -21.06 -15.45
N VAL A 141 -11.04 -20.74 -16.32
CA VAL A 141 -10.10 -21.72 -16.87
C VAL A 141 -8.96 -21.95 -15.86
N PRO A 142 -8.72 -23.19 -15.45
CA PRO A 142 -7.62 -23.48 -14.54
C PRO A 142 -6.28 -23.52 -15.28
N LYS A 143 -5.21 -23.38 -14.52
CA LYS A 143 -3.87 -23.75 -14.97
C LYS A 143 -3.76 -25.28 -14.80
N ASN A 144 -3.60 -26.00 -15.88
CA ASN A 144 -3.53 -27.47 -15.82
C ASN A 144 -2.24 -28.01 -16.48
N ALA A 145 -2.15 -29.32 -16.59
CA ALA A 145 -0.94 -29.96 -17.11
C ALA A 145 -0.71 -29.68 -18.60
N LEU A 146 -1.73 -29.21 -19.31
CA LEU A 146 -1.64 -28.91 -20.74
C LEU A 146 -1.22 -27.47 -21.05
N PHE A 147 -0.93 -26.69 -20.04
CA PHE A 147 -0.42 -25.34 -20.20
C PHE A 147 1.08 -25.36 -20.53
N GLY A 148 1.52 -24.60 -21.52
CA GLY A 148 2.95 -24.50 -21.83
C GLY A 148 3.28 -23.48 -22.92
N TYR A 149 4.57 -23.16 -23.01
CA TYR A 149 5.12 -22.32 -24.07
C TYR A 149 5.20 -23.12 -25.38
N SER A 150 4.62 -22.57 -26.44
CA SER A 150 4.70 -23.14 -27.79
C SER A 150 4.67 -24.68 -27.80
N PRO A 151 3.69 -25.31 -27.20
CA PRO A 151 3.72 -26.75 -27.06
C PRO A 151 3.65 -27.47 -28.44
N ASP A 152 4.31 -28.60 -28.52
CA ASP A 152 4.12 -29.51 -29.65
C ASP A 152 2.76 -30.20 -29.44
N LEU A 153 1.74 -29.75 -30.16
CA LEU A 153 0.36 -30.21 -29.93
C LEU A 153 0.21 -31.73 -30.20
N LYS A 154 0.96 -32.26 -31.15
CA LYS A 154 0.89 -33.71 -31.45
C LYS A 154 1.45 -34.52 -30.27
N LYS A 155 2.65 -34.15 -29.82
CA LYS A 155 3.28 -34.79 -28.68
C LYS A 155 2.44 -34.63 -27.40
N LEU A 156 1.82 -33.46 -27.24
CA LEU A 156 0.96 -33.20 -26.09
C LEU A 156 -0.32 -34.04 -26.14
N ALA A 157 -0.92 -34.20 -27.34
CA ALA A 157 -2.12 -35.03 -27.51
C ALA A 157 -1.86 -36.51 -27.21
N ASP A 158 -0.63 -36.96 -27.41
CA ASP A 158 -0.24 -38.35 -27.13
C ASP A 158 0.15 -38.55 -25.64
N SER A 159 0.16 -37.50 -24.84
CA SER A 159 0.61 -37.58 -23.46
C SER A 159 -0.44 -38.19 -22.53
N ALA A 160 0.04 -38.76 -21.41
CA ALA A 160 -0.83 -39.29 -20.35
C ALA A 160 -1.72 -38.18 -19.73
N GLU A 161 -1.18 -36.97 -19.64
CA GLU A 161 -1.90 -35.81 -19.14
C GLU A 161 -3.08 -35.46 -20.04
N PHE A 162 -2.89 -35.49 -21.35
CA PHE A 162 -3.99 -35.22 -22.28
C PHE A 162 -5.07 -36.31 -22.17
N GLN A 163 -4.65 -37.57 -22.10
CA GLN A 163 -5.62 -38.69 -21.97
C GLN A 163 -6.46 -38.55 -20.68
N LYS A 164 -5.80 -38.18 -19.59
CA LYS A 164 -6.46 -37.96 -18.32
C LYS A 164 -7.48 -36.82 -18.41
N LEU A 165 -7.10 -35.68 -18.97
CA LEU A 165 -7.98 -34.52 -19.09
C LEU A 165 -9.09 -34.77 -20.13
N SER A 166 -8.78 -35.52 -21.17
CA SER A 166 -9.79 -35.92 -22.20
C SER A 166 -10.92 -36.73 -21.57
N ALA A 167 -10.62 -37.55 -20.58
CA ALA A 167 -11.64 -38.33 -19.87
C ALA A 167 -12.64 -37.45 -19.10
N LEU A 168 -12.25 -36.19 -18.81
CA LEU A 168 -13.14 -35.23 -18.15
C LEU A 168 -14.02 -34.44 -19.14
N GLY A 169 -13.82 -34.61 -20.43
CA GLY A 169 -14.58 -33.93 -21.48
C GLY A 169 -13.68 -33.29 -22.52
N LYS A 170 -13.91 -32.05 -22.84
CA LYS A 170 -13.17 -31.32 -23.88
C LYS A 170 -11.99 -30.56 -23.26
N PRO A 171 -10.78 -31.13 -23.24
CA PRO A 171 -9.65 -30.46 -22.60
C PRO A 171 -9.21 -29.23 -23.39
N LEU A 172 -8.85 -28.18 -22.65
CA LEU A 172 -8.29 -26.95 -23.20
C LEU A 172 -6.77 -27.00 -23.09
N ILE A 173 -6.11 -26.98 -24.24
CA ILE A 173 -4.66 -26.86 -24.31
C ILE A 173 -4.31 -25.39 -24.41
N PHE A 174 -3.58 -24.89 -23.42
CA PHE A 174 -3.23 -23.49 -23.34
C PHE A 174 -1.81 -23.28 -23.86
N ALA A 175 -1.69 -22.68 -25.02
CA ALA A 175 -0.40 -22.36 -25.62
C ALA A 175 -0.09 -20.89 -25.40
N TRP A 176 0.96 -20.62 -24.65
CA TRP A 176 1.38 -19.25 -24.34
C TRP A 176 2.50 -18.84 -25.29
N GLU A 177 2.40 -17.62 -25.79
CA GLU A 177 3.41 -17.03 -26.67
C GLU A 177 3.66 -15.60 -26.19
N GLU A 178 4.91 -15.27 -26.00
CA GLU A 178 5.32 -13.94 -25.60
C GLU A 178 6.12 -13.28 -26.71
N PHE A 179 5.85 -12.01 -26.96
CA PHE A 179 6.45 -11.29 -28.08
C PHE A 179 7.33 -10.15 -27.61
N GLY A 180 8.44 -9.97 -28.27
CA GLY A 180 9.18 -8.73 -28.26
C GLY A 180 10.27 -8.56 -27.23
N TRP A 181 10.45 -9.52 -26.37
CA TRP A 181 11.49 -9.39 -25.34
C TRP A 181 12.90 -9.55 -25.92
N GLU A 182 13.22 -10.73 -26.37
CA GLU A 182 14.58 -11.06 -26.80
C GLU A 182 14.63 -11.63 -28.20
N SER A 183 13.50 -12.01 -28.74
CA SER A 183 13.44 -12.63 -30.03
C SER A 183 12.24 -12.13 -30.85
N PRO A 184 12.48 -11.64 -32.02
CA PRO A 184 11.40 -11.30 -32.94
C PRO A 184 10.80 -12.51 -33.64
N GLU A 185 11.18 -13.71 -33.23
CA GLU A 185 10.69 -14.94 -33.87
C GLU A 185 9.18 -15.06 -33.69
N LYS A 186 8.53 -15.35 -34.79
CA LYS A 186 7.08 -15.52 -34.77
C LYS A 186 6.72 -16.86 -34.13
N PRO A 187 5.62 -16.95 -33.42
CA PRO A 187 5.15 -18.20 -32.87
C PRO A 187 5.04 -19.29 -33.96
N ALA A 188 5.25 -20.54 -33.59
CA ALA A 188 5.28 -21.66 -34.52
C ALA A 188 3.98 -21.78 -35.32
N TYR A 189 2.81 -21.48 -34.70
CA TYR A 189 1.55 -21.58 -35.43
C TYR A 189 1.38 -20.44 -36.47
N LEU A 190 2.15 -19.38 -36.37
CA LEU A 190 2.16 -18.31 -37.38
C LEU A 190 3.16 -18.60 -38.51
N THR A 191 4.29 -19.26 -38.17
CA THR A 191 5.34 -19.56 -39.16
C THR A 191 5.16 -20.91 -39.85
N SER A 192 4.47 -21.82 -39.17
CA SER A 192 4.24 -23.17 -39.71
C SER A 192 2.78 -23.59 -39.49
N PRO A 193 1.83 -22.82 -40.01
CA PRO A 193 0.40 -23.11 -39.73
C PRO A 193 -0.05 -24.49 -40.18
N ALA A 194 0.56 -25.06 -41.23
CA ALA A 194 0.23 -26.42 -41.71
C ALA A 194 0.44 -27.46 -40.61
N LYS A 195 1.37 -27.24 -39.71
CA LYS A 195 1.66 -28.13 -38.59
C LYS A 195 0.44 -28.31 -37.67
N TYR A 196 -0.37 -27.27 -37.55
CA TYR A 196 -1.56 -27.27 -36.69
C TYR A 196 -2.83 -27.59 -37.44
N GLN A 197 -2.87 -27.34 -38.76
CA GLN A 197 -4.01 -27.69 -39.62
C GLN A 197 -4.20 -29.19 -39.78
N THR A 198 -3.13 -29.96 -39.68
CA THR A 198 -3.17 -31.43 -39.88
C THR A 198 -3.61 -32.18 -38.61
N LEU A 199 -3.85 -31.50 -37.50
CA LEU A 199 -4.30 -32.16 -36.27
C LEU A 199 -5.80 -32.43 -36.35
N GLU A 200 -6.18 -33.70 -36.31
CA GLU A 200 -7.58 -34.09 -36.25
C GLU A 200 -8.16 -33.77 -34.87
N ASN A 201 -9.41 -33.39 -34.83
CA ASN A 201 -10.16 -33.15 -33.59
C ASN A 201 -9.61 -32.01 -32.71
N VAL A 202 -8.92 -31.06 -33.33
CA VAL A 202 -8.43 -29.85 -32.64
C VAL A 202 -9.19 -28.63 -33.17
N GLU A 203 -9.75 -27.85 -32.28
CA GLU A 203 -10.43 -26.57 -32.58
C GLU A 203 -9.71 -25.44 -31.90
N PHE A 204 -9.39 -24.37 -32.67
CA PHE A 204 -8.88 -23.14 -32.08
C PHE A 204 -10.05 -22.34 -31.53
N VAL A 205 -10.00 -21.99 -30.24
CA VAL A 205 -11.05 -21.26 -29.56
C VAL A 205 -10.46 -20.14 -28.74
N THR A 206 -11.27 -19.13 -28.44
CA THR A 206 -10.94 -18.15 -27.41
C THR A 206 -11.39 -18.68 -26.05
N ILE A 207 -10.91 -18.05 -24.97
CA ILE A 207 -11.33 -18.43 -23.61
C ILE A 207 -12.85 -18.21 -23.45
N GLN A 208 -13.35 -17.09 -23.97
CA GLN A 208 -14.77 -16.80 -23.92
C GLN A 208 -15.58 -17.90 -24.62
N GLU A 209 -15.21 -18.26 -25.86
CA GLU A 209 -15.91 -19.31 -26.62
C GLU A 209 -15.91 -20.65 -25.88
N TYR A 210 -14.78 -20.97 -25.27
CA TYR A 210 -14.66 -22.22 -24.50
C TYR A 210 -15.59 -22.19 -23.29
N LEU A 211 -15.58 -21.11 -22.54
CA LEU A 211 -16.41 -21.02 -21.32
C LEU A 211 -17.89 -20.81 -21.64
N ASP A 212 -18.24 -20.18 -22.78
CA ASP A 212 -19.64 -20.12 -23.23
C ASP A 212 -20.17 -21.52 -23.50
N LYS A 213 -19.34 -22.44 -24.04
CA LYS A 213 -19.73 -23.82 -24.29
C LYS A 213 -19.68 -24.72 -23.04
N TYR A 214 -18.63 -24.61 -22.26
CA TYR A 214 -18.30 -25.61 -21.24
C TYR A 214 -18.27 -25.04 -19.80
N GLY A 215 -18.31 -23.73 -19.63
CA GLY A 215 -18.23 -23.11 -18.31
C GLY A 215 -19.36 -23.51 -17.36
N ALA A 216 -20.57 -23.73 -17.90
CA ALA A 216 -21.71 -24.19 -17.10
C ALA A 216 -21.53 -25.59 -16.52
N GLN A 217 -20.53 -26.34 -17.01
CA GLN A 217 -20.22 -27.68 -16.52
C GLN A 217 -19.26 -27.66 -15.33
N ALA A 218 -18.70 -26.48 -14.99
CA ALA A 218 -17.80 -26.33 -13.86
C ALA A 218 -18.53 -26.66 -12.57
N LYS A 219 -18.03 -27.62 -11.84
CA LYS A 219 -18.65 -28.09 -10.57
C LYS A 219 -17.73 -27.86 -9.37
N GLU A 220 -16.42 -27.79 -9.61
CA GLU A 220 -15.45 -27.59 -8.55
C GLU A 220 -15.31 -26.12 -8.23
N SER A 221 -15.45 -25.77 -6.95
CA SER A 221 -15.26 -24.42 -6.46
C SER A 221 -13.88 -24.33 -5.82
N LEU A 222 -13.08 -23.36 -6.23
CA LEU A 222 -11.70 -23.19 -5.75
C LEU A 222 -11.55 -21.85 -5.05
N TYR A 223 -11.26 -21.89 -3.75
CA TYR A 223 -10.84 -20.72 -2.99
C TYR A 223 -9.33 -20.74 -2.82
N LEU A 224 -8.68 -19.65 -3.17
CA LEU A 224 -7.22 -19.50 -3.04
C LEU A 224 -6.94 -18.47 -1.93
N PRO A 225 -6.47 -18.90 -0.75
CA PRO A 225 -6.11 -17.96 0.31
C PRO A 225 -4.84 -17.18 -0.04
N MET A 226 -4.54 -16.12 0.71
CA MET A 226 -3.32 -15.35 0.47
C MET A 226 -2.05 -16.21 0.52
N ASP A 227 -2.04 -17.27 1.32
CA ASP A 227 -0.87 -18.17 1.38
C ASP A 227 -0.60 -18.89 0.04
N ALA A 228 -1.59 -19.02 -0.82
CA ALA A 228 -1.39 -19.56 -2.17
C ALA A 228 -0.61 -18.58 -3.07
N TRP A 229 -0.67 -17.28 -2.77
CA TRP A 229 -0.03 -16.22 -3.54
C TRP A 229 1.25 -15.68 -2.91
N ASN A 230 1.79 -16.40 -1.93
CA ASN A 230 2.83 -15.89 -1.03
C ASN A 230 4.26 -16.02 -1.57
N LYS A 231 4.44 -16.58 -2.76
CA LYS A 231 5.73 -17.07 -3.24
C LYS A 231 6.63 -16.03 -3.87
N SER A 232 6.27 -14.79 -3.87
CA SER A 232 7.12 -13.77 -4.44
C SER A 232 7.00 -12.56 -3.56
N LEU A 233 7.78 -11.67 -3.47
CA LEU A 233 8.42 -10.91 -4.45
C LEU A 233 8.91 -9.65 -3.87
N THR A 234 9.94 -9.73 -3.24
CA THR A 234 10.71 -8.55 -3.01
C THR A 234 11.86 -8.63 -4.00
N TRP A 235 11.81 -7.79 -4.99
CA TRP A 235 12.84 -7.70 -5.99
C TRP A 235 13.67 -6.49 -5.68
N GLY A 236 14.86 -6.68 -5.21
CA GLY A 236 15.82 -5.63 -5.06
C GLY A 236 15.37 -4.41 -4.24
N LEU A 237 16.26 -3.46 -4.12
CA LEU A 237 16.06 -2.23 -3.33
C LEU A 237 15.01 -1.30 -3.94
N GLY A 238 15.03 -1.19 -5.24
CA GLY A 238 14.12 -0.29 -5.94
C GLY A 238 12.67 -0.63 -5.68
N GLY A 239 12.36 -1.92 -5.71
CA GLY A 239 11.00 -2.38 -5.48
C GLY A 239 10.49 -2.05 -4.10
N ASP A 240 11.33 -2.16 -3.08
CA ASP A 240 10.93 -1.84 -1.71
C ASP A 240 10.62 -0.34 -1.56
N GLN A 241 11.46 0.52 -2.10
CA GLN A 241 11.24 1.97 -2.01
C GLN A 241 10.04 2.41 -2.85
N VAL A 242 9.84 1.80 -4.00
CA VAL A 242 8.66 2.04 -4.86
C VAL A 242 7.39 1.69 -4.08
N ARG A 243 7.35 0.55 -3.39
CA ARG A 243 6.17 0.15 -2.59
C ARG A 243 5.88 1.11 -1.44
N ILE A 244 6.91 1.59 -0.75
CA ILE A 244 6.74 2.57 0.34
C ILE A 244 6.11 3.85 -0.22
N LEU A 245 6.63 4.33 -1.35
CA LEU A 245 6.12 5.54 -1.98
C LEU A 245 4.71 5.31 -2.56
N ASP A 246 4.47 4.16 -3.17
CA ASP A 246 3.16 3.78 -3.68
C ASP A 246 2.08 3.89 -2.59
N ARG A 247 2.35 3.30 -1.41
CA ARG A 247 1.40 3.35 -0.30
C ARG A 247 1.12 4.78 0.15
N LYS A 248 2.15 5.61 0.18
CA LYS A 248 2.02 7.02 0.55
C LYS A 248 1.17 7.79 -0.47
N VAL A 249 1.41 7.56 -1.76
CA VAL A 249 0.69 8.25 -2.84
C VAL A 249 -0.77 7.77 -2.89
N ASP A 250 -1.01 6.47 -2.75
CA ASP A 250 -2.37 5.92 -2.69
C ASP A 250 -3.18 6.60 -1.57
N ALA A 251 -2.62 6.67 -0.37
CA ALA A 251 -3.28 7.31 0.78
C ALA A 251 -3.56 8.80 0.52
N LEU A 252 -2.61 9.50 -0.10
CA LEU A 252 -2.76 10.91 -0.47
C LEU A 252 -3.88 11.11 -1.49
N LEU A 253 -3.92 10.30 -2.55
CA LEU A 253 -4.94 10.45 -3.59
C LEU A 253 -6.34 10.18 -3.05
N LEU A 254 -6.49 9.21 -2.15
CA LEU A 254 -7.79 8.95 -1.50
C LEU A 254 -8.25 10.16 -0.67
N ALA A 255 -7.35 10.80 0.06
CA ALA A 255 -7.68 12.01 0.82
C ALA A 255 -7.99 13.18 -0.12
N ALA A 256 -7.21 13.34 -1.19
CA ALA A 256 -7.42 14.41 -2.16
C ALA A 256 -8.80 14.29 -2.86
N GLU A 257 -9.17 13.08 -3.29
CA GLU A 257 -10.49 12.85 -3.89
C GLU A 257 -11.64 13.13 -2.92
N LEU A 258 -11.46 12.70 -1.68
CA LEU A 258 -12.48 12.92 -0.64
C LEU A 258 -12.76 14.41 -0.47
N PHE A 259 -11.69 15.20 -0.23
CA PHE A 259 -11.88 16.60 0.06
C PHE A 259 -12.18 17.43 -1.21
N ASP A 260 -11.67 17.05 -2.38
CA ASP A 260 -12.08 17.67 -3.66
C ASP A 260 -13.58 17.47 -3.90
N GLY A 261 -14.06 16.24 -3.67
CA GLY A 261 -15.50 15.94 -3.82
C GLY A 261 -16.36 16.73 -2.85
N ILE A 262 -15.94 16.83 -1.58
CA ILE A 262 -16.66 17.62 -0.57
C ILE A 262 -16.64 19.10 -0.92
N ALA A 263 -15.48 19.64 -1.32
CA ALA A 263 -15.36 21.05 -1.71
C ALA A 263 -16.26 21.36 -2.92
N ALA A 264 -16.25 20.46 -3.91
CA ALA A 264 -17.11 20.63 -5.11
C ALA A 264 -18.59 20.59 -4.76
N ALA A 265 -19.00 19.73 -3.82
CA ALA A 265 -20.40 19.69 -3.38
C ALA A 265 -20.82 21.00 -2.71
N HIS A 266 -19.87 21.73 -2.14
CA HIS A 266 -20.11 23.04 -1.54
C HIS A 266 -19.80 24.20 -2.51
N GLY A 267 -19.73 23.94 -3.82
CA GLY A 267 -19.58 24.99 -4.84
C GLY A 267 -18.13 25.35 -5.19
N GLY A 268 -17.17 24.60 -4.66
CA GLY A 268 -15.77 24.74 -5.06
C GLY A 268 -15.50 24.16 -6.46
N SER A 269 -14.39 24.56 -7.07
CA SER A 269 -13.96 23.98 -8.35
C SER A 269 -13.36 22.61 -8.10
N SER A 270 -13.85 21.60 -8.84
CA SER A 270 -13.28 20.25 -8.73
C SER A 270 -12.11 20.09 -9.71
N GLN A 271 -11.12 19.34 -9.28
CA GLN A 271 -9.95 19.00 -10.08
C GLN A 271 -9.98 17.50 -10.49
N VAL A 272 -11.16 17.02 -10.84
CA VAL A 272 -11.37 15.61 -11.21
C VAL A 272 -10.42 15.15 -12.32
N ASP A 273 -10.13 16.00 -13.30
CA ASP A 273 -9.22 15.63 -14.39
C ASP A 273 -7.78 15.44 -13.92
N THR A 274 -7.33 16.32 -13.01
CA THR A 274 -5.99 16.17 -12.41
C THR A 274 -5.90 14.89 -11.58
N LEU A 275 -6.95 14.62 -10.80
CA LEU A 275 -7.00 13.40 -9.98
C LEU A 275 -7.01 12.13 -10.83
N GLU A 276 -7.75 12.14 -11.96
CA GLU A 276 -7.72 10.98 -12.85
C GLU A 276 -6.35 10.75 -13.48
N LYS A 277 -5.64 11.82 -13.83
CA LYS A 277 -4.24 11.70 -14.31
C LYS A 277 -3.33 11.14 -13.21
N ALA A 278 -3.43 11.69 -12.00
CA ALA A 278 -2.64 11.23 -10.87
C ALA A 278 -2.90 9.75 -10.57
N TRP A 279 -4.18 9.33 -10.61
CA TRP A 279 -4.49 7.90 -10.45
C TRP A 279 -3.88 7.05 -11.57
N ARG A 280 -3.93 7.50 -12.83
CA ARG A 280 -3.32 6.74 -13.93
C ARG A 280 -1.81 6.62 -13.77
N ASP A 281 -1.15 7.68 -13.29
CA ASP A 281 0.29 7.62 -12.98
C ASP A 281 0.55 6.62 -11.85
N LEU A 282 -0.23 6.66 -10.77
CA LEU A 282 -0.09 5.68 -9.68
C LEU A 282 -0.30 4.25 -10.21
N LEU A 283 -1.38 4.02 -10.98
CA LEU A 283 -1.69 2.68 -11.49
C LEU A 283 -0.61 2.16 -12.45
N ALA A 284 -0.01 3.04 -13.25
CA ALA A 284 1.10 2.66 -14.14
C ALA A 284 2.34 2.25 -13.34
N SER A 285 2.62 2.95 -12.23
CA SER A 285 3.77 2.61 -11.37
C SER A 285 3.58 1.30 -10.62
N GLN A 286 2.36 0.79 -10.55
CA GLN A 286 2.03 -0.45 -9.85
C GLN A 286 2.27 -1.70 -10.69
N SER A 287 2.67 -1.55 -11.94
CA SER A 287 3.05 -2.70 -12.77
C SER A 287 4.02 -3.60 -12.01
N HIS A 288 3.82 -4.90 -12.11
CA HIS A 288 4.71 -5.85 -11.43
C HIS A 288 6.16 -5.68 -11.91
N ASP A 289 6.36 -5.37 -13.19
CA ASP A 289 7.69 -5.10 -13.74
C ASP A 289 8.36 -3.89 -13.10
N VAL A 290 7.60 -2.82 -12.91
CA VAL A 290 8.11 -1.61 -12.24
C VAL A 290 8.51 -1.93 -10.80
N GLY A 291 7.67 -2.69 -10.09
CA GLY A 291 7.96 -3.07 -8.71
C GLY A 291 9.08 -4.10 -8.57
N LEU A 292 9.35 -4.83 -9.64
CA LEU A 292 10.39 -5.86 -9.65
C LEU A 292 11.77 -5.31 -10.00
N CYS A 293 11.82 -4.37 -10.91
CA CYS A 293 13.08 -3.96 -11.53
C CYS A 293 13.66 -2.72 -10.86
N GLU A 294 14.97 -2.65 -10.87
CA GLU A 294 15.69 -1.56 -10.23
C GLU A 294 15.50 -0.25 -11.00
N TYR A 295 15.35 0.82 -10.27
CA TYR A 295 15.27 2.15 -10.86
C TYR A 295 16.63 2.87 -10.89
N SER A 296 17.66 2.24 -10.41
CA SER A 296 18.99 2.83 -10.36
C SER A 296 19.74 2.64 -11.66
N ARG A 297 20.93 3.11 -11.71
CA ARG A 297 21.70 3.33 -12.94
C ARG A 297 22.41 2.11 -13.52
N TRP A 298 21.73 0.99 -13.59
CA TRP A 298 22.44 -0.20 -14.06
C TRP A 298 22.96 -0.08 -15.50
N GLN A 299 22.42 0.84 -16.27
CA GLN A 299 22.99 1.10 -17.58
C GLN A 299 24.10 2.15 -17.53
N GLY A 300 24.83 2.02 -16.50
CA GLY A 300 26.12 2.49 -16.52
C GLY A 300 26.33 3.69 -15.76
N ASP A 301 25.71 4.46 -15.45
CA ASP A 301 26.51 5.49 -14.87
C ASP A 301 25.81 6.62 -14.18
N ARG A 302 24.51 6.61 -14.13
CA ARG A 302 23.85 7.78 -13.56
C ARG A 302 22.54 7.46 -12.90
N MET A 303 22.29 8.10 -11.79
CA MET A 303 20.93 8.30 -11.29
C MET A 303 20.29 9.39 -12.15
N ALA A 304 19.14 9.12 -12.68
CA ALA A 304 18.45 10.12 -13.49
C ALA A 304 17.83 11.19 -12.61
N PRO A 305 17.94 12.43 -12.99
CA PRO A 305 16.90 13.37 -12.59
C PRO A 305 15.62 12.98 -13.32
N PHE A 306 14.53 12.83 -12.61
CA PHE A 306 13.27 12.38 -13.20
C PHE A 306 12.44 13.54 -13.75
N ASP A 307 13.12 14.57 -14.21
CA ASP A 307 12.46 15.77 -14.71
C ASP A 307 12.13 15.71 -16.21
N ARG A 308 12.71 14.76 -16.95
CA ARG A 308 12.46 14.62 -18.37
C ARG A 308 12.24 13.16 -18.75
N ILE A 309 11.03 12.87 -19.12
CA ILE A 309 10.63 11.49 -19.44
C ILE A 309 11.28 10.97 -20.73
N GLU A 310 11.63 11.86 -21.65
CA GLU A 310 12.28 11.50 -22.91
C GLU A 310 13.70 10.95 -22.70
N ASP A 311 14.27 11.20 -21.54
CA ASP A 311 15.59 10.67 -21.21
C ASP A 311 15.53 9.28 -20.57
N LEU A 312 14.32 8.76 -20.28
CA LEU A 312 14.16 7.53 -19.52
C LEU A 312 14.46 6.25 -20.30
N HIS A 313 14.67 6.35 -21.60
CA HIS A 313 15.01 5.16 -22.40
C HIS A 313 16.33 4.49 -21.99
N ASN A 314 17.15 5.19 -21.22
CA ASN A 314 18.40 4.66 -20.69
C ASN A 314 18.26 4.17 -19.23
N PHE A 315 17.06 4.15 -18.68
CA PHE A 315 16.84 3.82 -17.26
C PHE A 315 15.99 2.57 -17.12
N THR A 316 16.01 2.04 -15.92
CA THR A 316 15.24 0.85 -15.60
C THR A 316 13.75 1.17 -15.47
N TRP A 317 12.94 0.13 -15.48
CA TRP A 317 11.49 0.26 -15.28
C TRP A 317 11.17 0.87 -13.90
N GLY A 318 11.95 0.56 -12.88
CA GLY A 318 11.77 1.17 -11.57
C GLY A 318 11.97 2.68 -11.59
N ALA A 319 12.90 3.18 -12.41
CA ALA A 319 13.08 4.62 -12.58
C ALA A 319 11.84 5.28 -13.19
N ILE A 320 11.24 4.62 -14.17
CA ILE A 320 9.99 5.08 -14.79
C ILE A 320 8.86 5.11 -13.75
N GLY A 321 8.75 4.04 -12.95
CA GLY A 321 7.77 3.97 -11.88
C GLY A 321 7.92 5.07 -10.85
N TYR A 322 9.15 5.37 -10.47
CA TYR A 322 9.43 6.45 -9.53
C TYR A 322 8.97 7.81 -10.07
N ASN A 323 9.21 8.05 -11.37
CA ASN A 323 8.77 9.28 -12.02
C ASN A 323 7.24 9.41 -12.01
N HIS A 324 6.54 8.31 -12.29
CA HIS A 324 5.07 8.28 -12.21
C HIS A 324 4.59 8.58 -10.78
N LEU A 325 5.21 7.95 -9.78
CA LEU A 325 4.83 8.16 -8.37
C LEU A 325 5.07 9.61 -7.93
N ASP A 326 6.21 10.20 -8.31
CA ASP A 326 6.51 11.59 -7.99
C ASP A 326 5.48 12.54 -8.64
N THR A 327 5.12 12.26 -9.89
CA THR A 327 4.11 13.05 -10.61
C THR A 327 2.76 12.94 -9.92
N ALA A 328 2.33 11.73 -9.59
CA ALA A 328 1.06 11.50 -8.89
C ALA A 328 1.05 12.18 -7.51
N GLN A 329 2.17 12.12 -6.79
CA GLN A 329 2.31 12.75 -5.48
C GLN A 329 2.16 14.26 -5.58
N ARG A 330 2.88 14.90 -6.51
CA ARG A 330 2.81 16.36 -6.69
C ARG A 330 1.40 16.81 -7.08
N GLN A 331 0.76 16.11 -8.01
CA GLN A 331 -0.59 16.41 -8.45
C GLN A 331 -1.60 16.22 -7.32
N GLY A 332 -1.52 15.08 -6.62
CA GLY A 332 -2.41 14.78 -5.50
C GLY A 332 -2.29 15.79 -4.36
N GLN A 333 -1.05 16.18 -4.02
CA GLN A 333 -0.84 17.17 -2.98
C GLN A 333 -1.42 18.53 -3.37
N ALA A 334 -1.21 18.96 -4.61
CA ALA A 334 -1.76 20.24 -5.09
C ALA A 334 -3.29 20.25 -5.02
N VAL A 335 -3.93 19.13 -5.40
CA VAL A 335 -5.40 19.02 -5.30
C VAL A 335 -5.86 19.04 -3.86
N LEU A 336 -5.20 18.26 -2.99
CA LEU A 336 -5.55 18.23 -1.56
C LEU A 336 -5.46 19.64 -0.95
N ASP A 337 -4.33 20.32 -1.16
CA ASP A 337 -4.12 21.66 -0.62
C ASP A 337 -5.21 22.64 -1.12
N ALA A 338 -5.56 22.59 -2.41
CA ALA A 338 -6.58 23.44 -2.97
C ALA A 338 -7.96 23.15 -2.36
N ALA A 339 -8.29 21.88 -2.18
CA ALA A 339 -9.57 21.48 -1.58
C ALA A 339 -9.67 21.90 -0.12
N LEU A 340 -8.58 21.70 0.65
CA LEU A 340 -8.57 22.10 2.07
C LEU A 340 -8.68 23.63 2.20
N ARG A 341 -7.96 24.41 1.37
CA ARG A 341 -8.08 25.87 1.34
C ARG A 341 -9.49 26.32 0.97
N SER A 342 -10.11 25.65 -0.01
CA SER A 342 -11.48 25.96 -0.42
C SER A 342 -12.48 25.76 0.73
N LEU A 343 -12.36 24.63 1.42
CA LEU A 343 -13.24 24.29 2.55
C LEU A 343 -12.97 25.20 3.75
N SER A 344 -11.72 25.38 4.13
CA SER A 344 -11.36 26.21 5.28
C SER A 344 -11.81 27.65 5.09
N GLY A 345 -11.68 28.17 3.85
CA GLY A 345 -12.13 29.53 3.49
C GLY A 345 -13.62 29.76 3.67
N ARG A 346 -14.42 28.70 3.77
CA ARG A 346 -15.87 28.78 4.00
C ARG A 346 -16.25 28.58 5.47
N VAL A 347 -15.30 28.20 6.31
CA VAL A 347 -15.59 28.02 7.75
C VAL A 347 -15.75 29.38 8.40
N ASN A 348 -16.85 29.57 9.14
CA ASN A 348 -17.13 30.82 9.86
C ASN A 348 -16.26 30.92 11.13
N SER A 349 -14.95 30.97 10.92
CA SER A 349 -13.96 30.99 12.02
C SER A 349 -13.88 32.37 12.72
N GLY A 350 -14.43 33.43 12.12
CA GLY A 350 -14.49 34.75 12.73
C GLY A 350 -15.57 34.91 13.78
N ALA A 351 -16.57 34.01 13.82
CA ALA A 351 -17.70 34.12 14.77
C ALA A 351 -17.24 33.95 16.21
N ASN A 352 -16.27 33.08 16.48
CA ASN A 352 -15.73 32.82 17.83
C ASN A 352 -14.20 32.93 17.80
N LYS A 353 -13.70 34.15 17.66
CA LYS A 353 -12.27 34.39 17.49
C LYS A 353 -11.52 34.22 18.82
N HIS A 354 -10.88 33.06 18.99
CA HIS A 354 -10.09 32.78 20.22
C HIS A 354 -8.58 32.90 20.01
N GLY A 355 -8.12 33.37 18.82
CA GLY A 355 -6.72 33.59 18.49
C GLY A 355 -6.55 34.37 17.21
N GLU A 356 -5.30 34.59 16.82
CA GLU A 356 -4.95 35.38 15.63
C GLU A 356 -5.01 34.56 14.34
N LEU A 357 -4.83 33.22 14.44
CA LEU A 357 -5.00 32.32 13.31
C LEU A 357 -6.01 31.24 13.68
N ALA A 358 -6.76 30.79 12.69
CA ALA A 358 -7.60 29.59 12.80
C ALA A 358 -6.86 28.44 12.14
N ALA A 359 -6.83 27.30 12.83
CA ALA A 359 -6.30 26.03 12.31
C ALA A 359 -7.49 25.10 12.07
N VAL A 360 -7.84 24.89 10.82
CA VAL A 360 -8.92 23.98 10.45
C VAL A 360 -8.30 22.60 10.20
N VAL A 361 -8.65 21.64 11.06
CA VAL A 361 -8.08 20.30 11.06
C VAL A 361 -9.05 19.33 10.39
N PHE A 362 -8.59 18.63 9.37
CA PHE A 362 -9.38 17.76 8.52
C PHE A 362 -9.08 16.29 8.80
N ASN A 363 -10.14 15.49 8.88
CA ASN A 363 -10.09 14.05 9.13
C ASN A 363 -10.49 13.31 7.85
N PRO A 364 -9.58 12.58 7.20
CA PRO A 364 -9.89 11.88 5.94
C PRO A 364 -10.57 10.52 6.14
N HIS A 365 -11.02 10.20 7.33
CA HIS A 365 -11.62 8.89 7.62
C HIS A 365 -13.12 8.99 7.89
N GLY A 366 -13.85 7.89 7.69
CA GLY A 366 -15.28 7.82 7.93
C GLY A 366 -15.68 7.63 9.40
N TRP A 367 -14.78 7.87 10.34
CA TRP A 367 -15.02 7.78 11.80
C TRP A 367 -14.35 8.95 12.52
N PRO A 368 -14.83 9.32 13.74
CA PRO A 368 -14.20 10.41 14.49
C PRO A 368 -12.77 10.07 14.89
N ARG A 369 -11.89 11.08 14.91
CA ARG A 369 -10.47 10.86 15.27
C ARG A 369 -10.02 11.79 16.38
N THR A 370 -9.32 11.18 17.34
CA THR A 370 -8.57 11.89 18.38
C THR A 370 -7.08 11.61 18.12
N ASP A 371 -6.33 12.63 17.73
CA ASP A 371 -4.94 12.44 17.29
C ASP A 371 -4.16 13.75 17.42
N LEU A 372 -2.90 13.73 17.04
CA LEU A 372 -2.10 14.95 16.90
C LEU A 372 -2.32 15.56 15.52
N ALA A 373 -2.51 16.86 15.47
CA ALA A 373 -2.50 17.64 14.24
C ALA A 373 -1.22 18.48 14.18
N MET A 374 -0.68 18.63 12.97
CA MET A 374 0.53 19.44 12.72
C MET A 374 0.14 20.70 11.97
N THR A 375 0.59 21.86 12.44
CA THR A 375 0.22 23.13 11.81
C THR A 375 0.90 23.37 10.45
N GLY A 376 2.01 22.70 10.18
CA GLY A 376 2.90 23.19 9.14
C GLY A 376 3.63 24.46 9.62
N ARG A 377 4.27 25.14 8.68
CA ARG A 377 5.14 26.29 8.98
C ARG A 377 4.32 27.56 9.21
N ILE A 378 4.48 28.16 10.37
CA ILE A 378 3.94 29.48 10.72
C ILE A 378 5.07 30.49 10.55
N TYR A 379 4.92 31.39 9.56
CA TYR A 379 5.95 32.38 9.24
C TYR A 379 5.34 33.55 8.46
N PRO A 380 5.61 34.80 8.88
CA PRO A 380 6.32 35.18 10.09
C PRO A 380 5.43 35.05 11.34
N VAL A 381 6.07 34.78 12.46
CA VAL A 381 5.41 34.83 13.76
C VAL A 381 5.41 36.32 14.21
N PRO A 382 4.35 36.82 14.85
CA PRO A 382 4.32 38.23 15.31
C PRO A 382 5.51 38.61 16.19
N PRO A 383 6.00 39.86 16.07
CA PRO A 383 7.13 40.30 16.89
C PRO A 383 6.86 40.11 18.41
N GLN A 384 7.91 39.81 19.14
CA GLN A 384 7.90 39.56 20.57
C GLN A 384 7.20 38.26 21.01
N CYS A 385 6.65 37.49 20.09
CA CYS A 385 6.04 36.21 20.44
C CYS A 385 7.10 35.25 21.01
N ARG A 386 6.78 34.62 22.14
CA ARG A 386 7.64 33.64 22.80
C ARG A 386 6.97 32.27 22.89
N GLU A 387 5.66 32.20 22.65
CA GLU A 387 4.88 30.99 22.75
C GLU A 387 3.65 31.09 21.84
N VAL A 388 3.24 29.96 21.28
CA VAL A 388 1.98 29.84 20.53
C VAL A 388 1.05 28.92 21.34
N ILE A 389 -0.06 29.46 21.79
CA ILE A 389 -1.08 28.75 22.60
C ILE A 389 -2.17 28.28 21.65
N VAL A 390 -2.52 27.01 21.71
CA VAL A 390 -3.61 26.46 20.87
C VAL A 390 -4.87 26.33 21.72
N LYS A 391 -6.01 26.82 21.18
CA LYS A 391 -7.32 26.74 21.82
C LYS A 391 -8.30 26.02 20.90
N ASP A 392 -9.24 25.26 21.48
CA ASP A 392 -10.33 24.66 20.71
C ASP A 392 -11.39 25.72 20.35
N ARG A 393 -12.42 25.31 19.61
CA ARG A 393 -13.50 26.22 19.15
C ARG A 393 -14.33 26.83 20.28
N THR A 394 -14.17 26.35 21.53
CA THR A 394 -14.84 26.92 22.70
C THR A 394 -13.93 27.89 23.48
N GLY A 395 -12.66 28.02 23.04
CA GLY A 395 -11.67 28.87 23.69
C GLY A 395 -10.84 28.18 24.77
N ARG A 396 -11.07 26.89 25.00
CA ARG A 396 -10.32 26.11 26.00
C ARG A 396 -8.94 25.77 25.42
N VAL A 397 -7.89 25.97 26.21
CA VAL A 397 -6.52 25.64 25.83
C VAL A 397 -6.38 24.13 25.66
N VAL A 398 -5.78 23.72 24.55
CA VAL A 398 -5.48 22.31 24.29
C VAL A 398 -3.96 22.08 24.32
N PRO A 399 -3.53 20.88 24.71
CA PRO A 399 -2.09 20.59 24.77
C PRO A 399 -1.43 20.78 23.41
N SER A 400 -0.29 21.48 23.40
CA SER A 400 0.49 21.72 22.18
C SER A 400 1.98 21.67 22.49
N GLN A 401 2.77 21.48 21.45
CA GLN A 401 4.24 21.38 21.53
C GLN A 401 4.84 21.97 20.27
N ILE A 402 5.82 22.85 20.42
CA ILE A 402 6.61 23.34 19.29
C ILE A 402 7.53 22.18 18.85
N VAL A 403 7.47 21.84 17.58
CA VAL A 403 8.26 20.74 17.00
C VAL A 403 9.42 21.25 16.18
N LYS A 404 9.30 22.49 15.70
CA LYS A 404 10.38 23.14 14.98
C LYS A 404 10.26 24.65 15.18
N GLN A 405 11.38 25.34 15.38
CA GLN A 405 11.38 26.79 15.56
C GLN A 405 12.65 27.42 15.07
N ASP A 406 12.54 28.69 14.66
CA ASP A 406 13.66 29.60 14.50
C ASP A 406 13.45 30.75 15.45
N ASN A 407 14.52 31.15 16.12
CA ASN A 407 14.47 32.23 17.10
C ASN A 407 15.27 33.45 16.60
N GLY A 408 14.75 34.62 16.91
CA GLY A 408 15.46 35.88 16.71
C GLY A 408 16.52 36.11 17.79
N SER A 409 17.31 37.17 17.61
CA SER A 409 18.40 37.52 18.53
C SER A 409 17.91 37.85 19.94
N ALA A 410 16.65 38.26 20.11
CA ALA A 410 16.04 38.57 21.42
C ALA A 410 15.36 37.35 22.06
N GLY A 411 15.52 36.15 21.46
CA GLY A 411 14.92 34.93 21.98
C GLY A 411 13.43 34.79 21.68
N ASN A 412 12.86 35.68 20.88
CA ASN A 412 11.48 35.60 20.41
C ASN A 412 11.41 34.59 19.22
N LEU A 413 10.23 34.00 19.04
CA LEU A 413 10.00 33.13 17.87
C LEU A 413 9.93 33.98 16.60
N VAL A 414 10.56 33.48 15.52
CA VAL A 414 10.46 34.05 14.16
C VAL A 414 9.64 33.10 13.29
N MET A 415 9.82 31.81 13.51
CA MET A 415 9.09 30.75 12.82
C MET A 415 8.77 29.65 13.82
N ALA A 416 7.62 29.00 13.67
CA ALA A 416 7.23 27.85 14.48
C ALA A 416 6.44 26.84 13.67
N GLU A 417 6.61 25.56 14.00
CA GLU A 417 5.70 24.48 13.61
C GLU A 417 5.27 23.81 14.91
N LEU A 418 3.97 23.53 15.03
CA LEU A 418 3.41 22.97 16.26
C LEU A 418 2.70 21.64 15.97
N ALA A 419 2.77 20.76 16.96
CA ALA A 419 1.80 19.69 17.13
C ALA A 419 0.82 20.08 18.23
N PHE A 420 -0.44 19.67 18.09
CA PHE A 420 -1.44 19.88 19.15
C PHE A 420 -2.45 18.74 19.16
N ARG A 421 -3.01 18.50 20.35
CA ARG A 421 -3.97 17.42 20.56
C ARG A 421 -5.34 17.83 20.03
N THR A 422 -5.94 17.03 19.16
CA THR A 422 -7.32 17.19 18.72
C THR A 422 -8.21 16.18 19.45
N LEU A 423 -9.51 16.44 19.48
CA LEU A 423 -10.48 15.56 20.10
C LEU A 423 -11.66 15.34 19.16
N GLU A 424 -11.88 14.07 18.81
CA GLU A 424 -13.04 13.64 18.03
C GLU A 424 -13.32 14.48 16.78
N VAL A 425 -12.26 14.76 16.00
CA VAL A 425 -12.44 15.45 14.71
C VAL A 425 -13.45 14.66 13.87
N PRO A 426 -14.55 15.29 13.41
CA PRO A 426 -15.66 14.55 12.79
C PRO A 426 -15.29 13.75 11.56
N PRO A 427 -16.07 12.68 11.26
CA PRO A 427 -15.77 11.78 10.13
C PRO A 427 -15.85 12.48 8.78
N ALA A 428 -14.85 12.23 7.91
CA ALA A 428 -14.76 12.85 6.58
C ALA A 428 -15.11 14.32 6.68
N GLY A 429 -14.45 15.01 7.62
CA GLY A 429 -14.87 16.37 8.02
C GLY A 429 -13.74 17.14 8.66
N TYR A 430 -14.11 18.10 9.49
CA TYR A 430 -13.12 19.00 10.10
C TYR A 430 -13.59 19.53 11.46
N ASP A 431 -12.61 20.06 12.23
CA ASP A 431 -12.84 20.84 13.45
C ASP A 431 -11.89 22.04 13.48
N THR A 432 -12.27 23.12 14.16
CA THR A 432 -11.53 24.38 14.15
C THR A 432 -10.87 24.63 15.48
N TYR A 433 -9.60 25.02 15.44
CA TYR A 433 -8.77 25.41 16.56
C TYR A 433 -8.23 26.81 16.28
N TYR A 434 -7.67 27.45 17.30
CA TYR A 434 -7.17 28.81 17.20
C TYR A 434 -5.77 28.91 17.80
N LEU A 435 -4.89 29.65 17.12
CA LEU A 435 -3.53 29.91 17.59
C LEU A 435 -3.47 31.33 18.10
N HIS A 436 -3.04 31.46 19.35
CA HIS A 436 -2.84 32.73 20.02
C HIS A 436 -1.35 32.95 20.30
N PHE A 437 -0.82 34.10 19.86
CA PHE A 437 0.60 34.41 19.96
C PHE A 437 0.84 35.19 21.25
N SER A 438 1.64 34.63 22.17
CA SER A 438 1.91 35.20 23.46
C SER A 438 3.33 35.73 23.60
N ALA A 439 3.51 36.92 24.13
CA ALA A 439 4.82 37.48 24.45
C ALA A 439 5.39 36.88 25.75
N ARG A 440 4.59 36.17 26.52
CA ARG A 440 5.00 35.55 27.79
C ARG A 440 4.76 34.06 27.76
N PRO A 441 5.77 33.24 28.12
CA PRO A 441 5.52 31.82 28.30
C PRO A 441 4.44 31.57 29.34
N THR A 442 3.59 30.60 29.07
CA THR A 442 2.57 30.13 30.01
C THR A 442 3.02 28.81 30.63
N ALA A 443 2.36 28.38 31.69
CA ALA A 443 2.63 27.06 32.25
C ALA A 443 2.30 25.97 31.23
N ALA A 444 3.18 25.01 31.10
CA ALA A 444 2.99 23.89 30.18
C ALA A 444 1.68 23.15 30.49
N THR A 445 0.92 22.86 29.45
CA THR A 445 -0.32 22.10 29.59
C THR A 445 0.01 20.66 30.01
N ASN A 446 -0.57 20.22 31.11
CA ASN A 446 -0.38 18.85 31.57
C ASN A 446 -1.03 17.86 30.58
N THR A 447 -0.30 16.81 30.31
CA THR A 447 -0.81 15.65 29.54
C THR A 447 -0.61 14.41 30.40
N ASP A 448 -1.01 13.25 29.83
CA ASP A 448 -0.77 11.95 30.45
C ASP A 448 0.65 11.43 30.19
N LEU A 449 1.42 12.10 29.30
CA LEU A 449 2.78 11.66 28.96
C LEU A 449 3.76 11.98 30.10
N ARG A 450 4.51 10.98 30.50
CA ARG A 450 5.58 11.09 31.48
C ARG A 450 6.88 10.56 30.87
N VAL A 451 7.97 11.30 31.10
CA VAL A 451 9.28 10.95 30.55
C VAL A 451 10.28 10.91 31.70
N ASP A 452 10.95 9.79 31.87
CA ASP A 452 12.12 9.70 32.77
C ASP A 452 13.34 9.53 31.88
N GLN A 453 14.07 10.66 31.71
CA GLN A 453 15.22 10.69 30.81
C GLN A 453 16.35 9.80 31.33
N SER A 454 16.50 9.70 32.65
CA SER A 454 17.59 8.92 33.25
C SER A 454 17.33 7.40 33.15
N ALA A 455 16.07 6.99 33.22
CA ALA A 455 15.67 5.59 33.10
C ALA A 455 15.35 5.19 31.65
N LEU A 456 15.46 6.13 30.70
CA LEU A 456 15.10 5.95 29.30
C LEU A 456 13.69 5.39 29.13
N THR A 457 12.74 5.97 29.88
CA THR A 457 11.36 5.48 29.94
C THR A 457 10.40 6.59 29.51
N MET A 458 9.40 6.21 28.69
CA MET A 458 8.25 7.03 28.34
C MET A 458 6.99 6.27 28.71
N GLU A 459 6.00 6.95 29.28
CA GLU A 459 4.69 6.32 29.52
C GLU A 459 3.55 7.33 29.38
N ASN A 460 2.40 6.82 29.02
CA ASN A 460 1.12 7.56 29.05
C ASN A 460 0.08 6.71 29.77
N GLU A 461 -1.21 7.01 29.62
CA GLU A 461 -2.24 6.24 30.31
C GLU A 461 -2.35 4.79 29.77
N PHE A 462 -1.92 4.52 28.55
CA PHE A 462 -2.13 3.24 27.86
C PHE A 462 -0.89 2.34 27.85
N VAL A 463 0.28 2.92 27.60
CA VAL A 463 1.51 2.13 27.41
C VAL A 463 2.67 2.73 28.19
N ARG A 464 3.61 1.86 28.57
CA ARG A 464 4.92 2.25 29.10
C ARG A 464 5.98 1.55 28.28
N VAL A 465 6.95 2.33 27.78
CA VAL A 465 8.06 1.84 26.98
C VAL A 465 9.38 2.20 27.64
N ARG A 466 10.33 1.24 27.70
CA ARG A 466 11.68 1.46 28.24
C ARG A 466 12.72 0.95 27.26
N LEU A 467 13.80 1.71 27.13
CA LEU A 467 14.88 1.42 26.19
C LEU A 467 16.14 1.01 26.94
N ASP A 468 16.97 0.22 26.25
CA ASP A 468 18.25 -0.27 26.77
C ASP A 468 19.30 0.84 26.70
N PRO A 469 20.04 1.11 27.81
CA PRO A 469 21.02 2.19 27.80
C PRO A 469 22.27 1.93 26.94
N ASN A 470 22.51 0.72 26.49
CA ASN A 470 23.64 0.39 25.65
C ASN A 470 23.28 0.35 24.16
N THR A 471 22.17 -0.26 23.83
CA THR A 471 21.77 -0.49 22.44
C THR A 471 20.71 0.53 21.95
N GLY A 472 20.02 1.21 22.89
CA GLY A 472 18.96 2.14 22.52
C GLY A 472 17.69 1.49 22.00
N GLY A 473 17.63 0.17 21.98
CA GLY A 473 16.43 -0.53 21.52
C GLY A 473 15.41 -0.69 22.65
N VAL A 474 14.16 -0.91 22.28
CA VAL A 474 13.06 -1.13 23.23
C VAL A 474 13.25 -2.49 23.91
N VAL A 475 13.32 -2.51 25.23
CA VAL A 475 13.45 -3.75 26.02
C VAL A 475 12.22 -4.01 26.87
N SER A 476 11.27 -3.11 26.90
CA SER A 476 10.01 -3.31 27.61
C SER A 476 8.93 -2.50 26.95
N LEU A 477 7.79 -3.11 26.70
CA LEU A 477 6.57 -2.44 26.19
C LEU A 477 5.39 -3.04 26.96
N VAL A 478 4.92 -2.29 27.96
CA VAL A 478 3.85 -2.76 28.85
C VAL A 478 2.51 -2.16 28.43
N ASP A 479 1.52 -3.01 28.22
CA ASP A 479 0.12 -2.62 28.13
C ASP A 479 -0.36 -2.31 29.55
N LYS A 480 -0.62 -1.05 29.86
CA LYS A 480 -1.00 -0.62 31.21
C LYS A 480 -2.41 -1.07 31.61
N SER A 481 -3.28 -1.34 30.62
CA SER A 481 -4.62 -1.84 30.93
C SER A 481 -4.60 -3.24 31.53
N SER A 482 -3.65 -4.06 31.11
CA SER A 482 -3.50 -5.43 31.59
C SER A 482 -2.29 -5.60 32.54
N GLY A 483 -1.36 -4.67 32.56
CA GLY A 483 -0.10 -4.75 33.27
C GLY A 483 0.90 -5.73 32.63
N GLN A 484 0.61 -6.20 31.40
CA GLN A 484 1.40 -7.27 30.79
C GLN A 484 2.51 -6.74 29.88
N GLU A 485 3.66 -7.41 29.93
CA GLU A 485 4.79 -7.15 29.03
C GLU A 485 4.49 -7.74 27.64
N SER A 486 4.60 -6.92 26.61
CA SER A 486 4.26 -7.30 25.23
C SER A 486 5.46 -7.70 24.39
N LEU A 487 6.69 -7.47 24.87
CA LEU A 487 7.91 -7.86 24.20
C LEU A 487 8.72 -8.81 25.08
N ASP A 488 9.51 -9.67 24.46
CA ASP A 488 10.42 -10.55 25.19
C ASP A 488 11.76 -9.83 25.41
N SER A 489 11.93 -9.26 26.59
CA SER A 489 13.16 -8.54 26.95
C SER A 489 14.41 -9.44 26.98
N GLY A 490 14.24 -10.75 27.13
CA GLY A 490 15.36 -11.68 27.07
C GLY A 490 15.88 -11.95 25.67
N ALA A 491 15.06 -11.64 24.66
CA ALA A 491 15.45 -11.84 23.26
C ALA A 491 16.21 -10.65 22.66
N GLY A 492 16.42 -9.61 23.45
CA GLY A 492 17.15 -8.41 23.02
C GLY A 492 16.27 -7.19 22.80
N ALA A 493 16.88 -6.13 22.33
CA ALA A 493 16.20 -4.84 22.18
C ALA A 493 15.61 -4.69 20.78
N PHE A 494 14.51 -3.94 20.64
CA PHE A 494 13.74 -3.77 19.39
C PHE A 494 13.73 -2.34 18.91
N PRO A 495 13.69 -2.06 17.60
CA PRO A 495 13.81 -3.05 16.52
C PRO A 495 15.21 -3.65 16.50
N HIS A 496 15.29 -4.95 16.38
CA HIS A 496 16.57 -5.67 16.32
C HIS A 496 17.01 -5.72 14.85
N PHE A 497 17.94 -4.84 14.49
CA PHE A 497 18.48 -4.78 13.12
C PHE A 497 19.57 -5.83 12.96
N THR A 498 19.44 -6.63 11.92
CA THR A 498 20.45 -7.65 11.58
C THR A 498 20.67 -7.72 10.08
N GLY A 499 21.88 -8.15 9.69
CA GLY A 499 22.15 -8.45 8.30
C GLY A 499 23.61 -8.70 7.99
N ARG A 500 23.83 -9.37 6.87
CA ARG A 500 25.17 -9.67 6.37
C ARG A 500 25.46 -8.81 5.15
N PRO A 501 26.55 -8.03 5.13
CA PRO A 501 26.92 -7.32 3.91
C PRO A 501 27.39 -8.29 2.84
N ASN A 502 27.30 -7.89 1.58
CA ASN A 502 27.73 -8.72 0.46
C ASN A 502 29.25 -9.00 0.57
N PRO A 503 29.66 -10.27 0.63
CA PRO A 503 31.06 -10.61 0.82
C PRO A 503 31.92 -10.39 -0.43
N ASN A 504 31.32 -10.18 -1.58
CA ASN A 504 32.05 -10.06 -2.86
C ASN A 504 32.53 -8.63 -3.14
N LEU A 505 32.29 -7.72 -2.20
CA LEU A 505 32.71 -6.32 -2.38
C LEU A 505 34.19 -6.16 -1.98
N SER A 506 34.99 -5.64 -2.89
CA SER A 506 36.40 -5.32 -2.64
C SER A 506 36.53 -3.95 -1.97
N THR A 507 36.11 -3.86 -0.72
CA THR A 507 36.20 -2.63 0.07
C THR A 507 37.34 -2.72 1.07
N ARG A 508 37.95 -1.56 1.39
CA ARG A 508 38.97 -1.49 2.43
C ARG A 508 38.69 -0.33 3.36
N PRO A 509 38.56 -0.55 4.65
CA PRO A 509 38.61 -1.87 5.34
C PRO A 509 37.39 -2.75 4.95
N SER A 510 37.51 -4.05 5.14
CA SER A 510 36.41 -4.97 4.86
C SER A 510 35.24 -4.71 5.82
N PRO A 511 34.00 -4.84 5.36
CA PRO A 511 32.86 -4.74 6.27
C PRO A 511 32.86 -5.89 7.28
N PRO A 512 32.19 -5.73 8.43
CA PRO A 512 32.10 -6.84 9.37
C PRO A 512 31.29 -7.99 8.73
N ALA A 513 31.49 -9.22 9.23
CA ALA A 513 30.79 -10.38 8.70
C ALA A 513 29.27 -10.30 8.90
N PHE A 514 28.84 -9.54 9.91
CA PHE A 514 27.42 -9.43 10.25
C PHE A 514 27.17 -8.15 11.06
N TYR A 515 26.10 -7.45 10.75
CA TYR A 515 25.62 -6.31 11.52
C TYR A 515 24.57 -6.80 12.51
N ASP A 516 24.63 -6.36 13.77
CA ASP A 516 23.71 -6.80 14.82
C ASP A 516 23.57 -5.69 15.86
N SER A 517 22.41 -5.03 15.86
CA SER A 517 22.19 -3.89 16.76
C SER A 517 22.06 -4.29 18.22
N ALA A 518 21.68 -5.55 18.52
CA ALA A 518 21.58 -6.03 19.89
C ALA A 518 22.95 -6.28 20.52
N LYS A 519 24.00 -6.37 19.69
CA LYS A 519 25.37 -6.60 20.13
C LYS A 519 26.29 -5.40 19.92
N SER A 520 25.71 -4.25 19.56
CA SER A 520 26.47 -3.06 19.24
C SER A 520 26.02 -1.90 20.11
N LYS A 521 26.97 -1.17 20.65
CA LYS A 521 26.67 0.04 21.43
C LYS A 521 26.15 1.15 20.53
N ALA A 522 25.07 1.81 20.94
CA ALA A 522 24.49 2.95 20.24
C ALA A 522 24.89 4.26 20.92
N ALA A 523 24.91 5.35 20.14
CA ALA A 523 24.84 6.69 20.67
C ALA A 523 23.38 7.03 20.88
N ILE A 524 23.01 7.47 22.11
CA ILE A 524 21.61 7.64 22.50
C ILE A 524 21.38 9.07 22.96
N ASP A 525 20.32 9.73 22.46
CA ASP A 525 19.96 11.07 22.88
C ASP A 525 18.43 11.29 22.76
N TRP A 526 17.94 12.23 23.55
CA TRP A 526 16.54 12.67 23.47
C TRP A 526 16.43 13.79 22.43
N ILE A 527 15.59 13.60 21.43
CA ILE A 527 15.35 14.61 20.41
C ILE A 527 13.99 15.33 20.61
N ALA A 528 13.13 14.78 21.47
CA ALA A 528 11.93 15.47 21.97
C ALA A 528 11.60 14.93 23.36
N GLY A 529 11.20 15.82 24.29
CA GLY A 529 10.97 15.46 25.69
C GLY A 529 9.58 15.79 26.24
N GLY A 530 8.57 15.88 25.39
CA GLY A 530 7.22 16.21 25.86
C GLY A 530 6.87 17.69 25.66
N PRO A 531 5.68 18.15 26.06
CA PRO A 531 4.65 17.42 26.79
C PRO A 531 3.69 16.57 25.93
N LEU A 532 3.65 16.79 24.61
CA LEU A 532 2.74 16.05 23.74
C LEU A 532 3.35 14.76 23.21
N TRP A 533 4.63 14.80 22.88
CA TRP A 533 5.33 13.57 22.55
C TRP A 533 6.79 13.64 22.98
N ALA A 534 7.35 12.47 23.20
CA ALA A 534 8.78 12.29 23.47
C ALA A 534 9.36 11.33 22.46
N THR A 535 10.61 11.59 22.06
CA THR A 535 11.33 10.75 21.11
C THR A 535 12.76 10.53 21.58
N LEU A 536 13.13 9.28 21.67
CA LEU A 536 14.49 8.88 21.94
C LEU A 536 15.11 8.34 20.66
N ARG A 537 16.32 8.85 20.32
CA ARG A 537 17.06 8.42 19.15
C ARG A 537 18.24 7.55 19.58
N ALA A 538 18.48 6.47 18.85
CA ALA A 538 19.66 5.62 19.02
C ALA A 538 20.32 5.42 17.68
N GLN A 539 21.66 5.56 17.62
CA GLN A 539 22.43 5.44 16.40
C GLN A 539 23.57 4.43 16.56
N HIS A 540 23.56 3.42 15.70
CA HIS A 540 24.65 2.47 15.52
C HIS A 540 25.48 2.87 14.31
N SER A 541 26.80 2.80 14.43
CA SER A 541 27.69 3.11 13.33
C SER A 541 28.69 1.98 13.17
N TRP A 542 28.63 1.34 12.03
CA TRP A 542 29.59 0.29 11.62
C TRP A 542 30.32 0.75 10.37
N PRO A 543 31.39 0.09 9.99
CA PRO A 543 31.95 0.33 8.66
C PRO A 543 30.87 0.11 7.60
N TYR A 544 30.68 1.12 6.73
CA TYR A 544 29.77 1.11 5.59
C TYR A 544 28.28 1.07 5.89
N LEU A 545 27.86 1.13 7.20
CA LEU A 545 26.44 1.14 7.52
C LEU A 545 26.16 1.93 8.80
N LYS A 546 25.18 2.83 8.71
CA LYS A 546 24.61 3.48 9.89
C LYS A 546 23.17 3.06 10.03
N PHE A 547 22.76 2.72 11.24
CA PHE A 547 21.40 2.39 11.57
C PHE A 547 20.92 3.29 12.71
N GLU A 548 19.85 4.04 12.46
CA GLU A 548 19.25 4.93 13.46
C GLU A 548 17.85 4.43 13.76
N THR A 549 17.49 4.40 15.02
CA THR A 549 16.10 4.23 15.43
C THR A 549 15.62 5.47 16.16
N ARG A 550 14.36 5.82 15.96
CA ARG A 550 13.64 6.82 16.73
C ARG A 550 12.42 6.14 17.31
N VAL A 551 12.37 6.08 18.62
CA VAL A 551 11.24 5.50 19.35
C VAL A 551 10.45 6.66 19.95
N SER A 552 9.18 6.78 19.61
CA SER A 552 8.35 7.90 19.98
C SER A 552 7.08 7.44 20.68
N LEU A 553 6.70 8.18 21.73
CA LEU A 553 5.41 7.98 22.38
C LEU A 553 4.69 9.33 22.50
N ALA A 554 3.45 9.36 22.06
CA ALA A 554 2.61 10.54 22.16
C ALA A 554 1.63 10.42 23.33
N ALA A 555 1.25 11.56 23.89
CA ALA A 555 0.20 11.64 24.91
C ALA A 555 -1.10 11.03 24.33
N GLY A 556 -1.72 10.12 25.07
CA GLY A 556 -2.97 9.49 24.68
C GLY A 556 -2.87 8.49 23.52
N SER A 557 -1.66 8.12 23.09
CA SER A 557 -1.47 7.14 22.03
C SER A 557 -1.54 5.71 22.59
N HIS A 558 -2.20 4.82 21.85
CA HIS A 558 -2.24 3.40 22.19
C HIS A 558 -1.03 2.63 21.65
N TYR A 559 -0.17 3.27 20.85
CA TYR A 559 0.98 2.61 20.23
C TYR A 559 2.26 3.42 20.41
N VAL A 560 3.37 2.73 20.27
CA VAL A 560 4.71 3.33 20.23
C VAL A 560 5.17 3.31 18.78
N GLU A 561 5.53 4.48 18.24
CA GLU A 561 6.06 4.57 16.87
C GLU A 561 7.55 4.30 16.88
N VAL A 562 8.01 3.54 15.88
CA VAL A 562 9.41 3.20 15.68
C VAL A 562 9.79 3.53 14.24
N ILE A 563 10.67 4.50 14.07
CA ILE A 563 11.24 4.83 12.75
C ILE A 563 12.65 4.23 12.70
N SER A 564 12.90 3.40 11.70
CA SER A 564 14.21 2.82 11.45
C SER A 564 14.80 3.46 10.19
N ARG A 565 16.02 3.99 10.31
CA ARG A 565 16.74 4.63 9.19
C ARG A 565 18.01 3.86 8.91
N VAL A 566 18.22 3.52 7.65
CA VAL A 566 19.40 2.79 7.21
C VAL A 566 20.14 3.66 6.19
N LEU A 567 21.41 3.95 6.45
CA LEU A 567 22.30 4.51 5.46
C LEU A 567 23.35 3.45 5.17
N ALA A 568 23.18 2.77 4.05
CA ALA A 568 24.05 1.66 3.65
C ALA A 568 24.96 2.10 2.52
N GLN A 569 26.26 1.86 2.67
CA GLN A 569 27.26 2.10 1.64
C GLN A 569 27.63 0.81 0.91
N VAL A 570 27.13 -0.31 1.39
CA VAL A 570 27.29 -1.62 0.74
C VAL A 570 25.96 -2.35 0.79
N PRO A 571 25.61 -3.10 -0.26
CA PRO A 571 24.37 -3.88 -0.26
C PRO A 571 24.42 -5.02 0.74
N PRO A 572 23.25 -5.52 1.15
CA PRO A 572 23.23 -6.77 1.91
C PRO A 572 23.61 -7.95 1.02
N HIS A 573 24.06 -9.02 1.62
CA HIS A 573 24.14 -10.32 0.95
C HIS A 573 22.74 -10.76 0.61
N SER A 574 22.51 -11.25 -0.59
CA SER A 574 21.18 -11.59 -1.09
C SER A 574 21.10 -13.02 -1.57
N ASP A 575 19.98 -13.64 -1.30
CA ASP A 575 19.61 -14.93 -1.89
C ASP A 575 19.11 -14.70 -3.31
N VAL A 576 19.54 -15.53 -4.22
CA VAL A 576 19.10 -15.45 -5.61
C VAL A 576 17.80 -16.21 -5.83
N SER A 577 17.41 -17.06 -4.92
CA SER A 577 16.28 -17.98 -5.12
C SER A 577 15.20 -17.88 -4.04
N PRO A 578 14.20 -17.01 -4.22
CA PRO A 578 13.00 -17.13 -3.39
C PRO A 578 12.39 -18.53 -3.55
N PRO A 579 11.46 -19.03 -2.75
CA PRO A 579 10.50 -18.23 -1.99
C PRO A 579 10.94 -17.83 -0.60
N ASP A 580 11.95 -18.44 -0.04
CA ASP A 580 12.31 -18.21 1.35
C ASP A 580 13.51 -17.28 1.44
N ILE A 581 13.26 -15.97 1.37
CA ILE A 581 14.33 -14.98 1.49
C ILE A 581 14.96 -15.12 2.88
N LYS A 582 16.23 -15.50 2.91
CA LYS A 582 16.97 -15.68 4.17
C LYS A 582 17.95 -14.56 4.43
N GLU A 583 18.48 -13.95 3.38
CA GLU A 583 19.50 -12.93 3.46
C GLU A 583 18.92 -11.56 3.12
N GLY A 584 19.46 -10.53 3.72
CA GLY A 584 18.99 -9.16 3.57
C GLY A 584 19.30 -8.36 4.83
N TYR A 585 18.82 -7.14 4.90
CA TYR A 585 18.80 -6.37 6.15
C TYR A 585 17.39 -6.45 6.71
N TRP A 586 17.31 -6.82 7.99
CA TRP A 586 16.04 -7.12 8.66
C TRP A 586 15.87 -6.28 9.91
N VAL A 587 14.63 -5.97 10.26
CA VAL A 587 14.28 -5.52 11.61
C VAL A 587 13.30 -6.52 12.21
N SER A 588 13.55 -6.90 13.46
CA SER A 588 12.79 -7.97 14.11
C SER A 588 12.16 -7.49 15.41
N PHE A 589 11.02 -8.10 15.74
CA PHE A 589 10.23 -7.83 16.94
C PHE A 589 9.93 -9.19 17.58
N VAL A 590 10.23 -9.34 18.86
CA VAL A 590 9.95 -10.62 19.55
C VAL A 590 8.83 -10.43 20.55
N PRO A 591 7.66 -11.05 20.34
CA PRO A 591 6.53 -10.88 21.25
C PRO A 591 6.81 -11.55 22.61
N GLY A 592 6.23 -10.96 23.67
CA GLY A 592 6.43 -11.39 25.06
C GLY A 592 5.66 -12.62 25.47
N SER A 593 5.05 -13.32 24.52
CA SER A 593 4.39 -14.61 24.78
C SER A 593 4.40 -15.45 23.52
N PRO A 594 4.32 -16.80 23.67
CA PRO A 594 4.22 -17.65 22.49
C PRO A 594 3.03 -17.25 21.60
N VAL A 595 3.29 -17.09 20.31
CA VAL A 595 2.28 -16.71 19.34
C VAL A 595 1.49 -17.95 18.93
N THR A 596 0.18 -17.89 19.10
CA THR A 596 -0.73 -18.97 18.71
C THR A 596 -1.36 -18.73 17.33
N LYS A 597 -1.41 -17.46 16.90
CA LYS A 597 -2.01 -17.09 15.62
C LYS A 597 -1.38 -15.82 15.10
N VAL A 598 -1.12 -15.76 13.80
CA VAL A 598 -0.65 -14.55 13.14
C VAL A 598 -1.73 -14.11 12.14
N LEU A 599 -2.25 -12.89 12.30
CA LEU A 599 -3.15 -12.31 11.30
C LEU A 599 -2.37 -11.28 10.48
N ARG A 600 -2.73 -11.23 9.21
CA ARG A 600 -2.21 -10.20 8.30
C ARG A 600 -3.35 -9.63 7.49
N ASP A 601 -3.18 -8.42 7.00
CA ASP A 601 -4.13 -7.88 6.03
C ASP A 601 -3.66 -8.11 4.59
N PHE A 602 -4.62 -7.97 3.69
CA PHE A 602 -4.44 -7.94 2.24
C PHE A 602 -5.54 -7.03 1.67
N PRO A 603 -5.54 -6.74 0.38
CA PRO A 603 -6.55 -5.80 -0.16
C PRO A 603 -7.98 -6.19 0.24
N PHE A 604 -8.60 -5.35 1.06
CA PHE A 604 -9.96 -5.51 1.60
C PHE A 604 -10.18 -6.76 2.44
N GLY A 605 -9.13 -7.32 3.07
CA GLY A 605 -9.34 -8.51 3.88
C GLY A 605 -8.30 -8.69 4.98
N VAL A 606 -8.62 -9.60 5.88
CA VAL A 606 -7.73 -10.03 6.98
C VAL A 606 -7.81 -11.54 7.08
N GLU A 607 -6.67 -12.22 7.09
CA GLU A 607 -6.67 -13.68 7.31
C GLU A 607 -5.44 -14.13 8.09
N GLU A 608 -5.43 -15.38 8.47
CA GLU A 608 -4.31 -15.99 9.17
C GLU A 608 -3.18 -16.33 8.19
N ALA A 609 -1.97 -15.86 8.51
CA ALA A 609 -0.75 -16.24 7.81
C ALA A 609 -0.27 -17.58 8.40
N LYS A 610 -0.41 -18.65 7.64
CA LYS A 610 -0.03 -20.00 8.08
C LYS A 610 1.40 -20.35 7.68
N GLN A 611 1.91 -19.72 6.62
CA GLN A 611 3.29 -19.95 6.18
C GLN A 611 4.26 -19.14 7.04
N PRO A 612 5.49 -19.63 7.22
CA PRO A 612 6.48 -18.86 7.98
C PRO A 612 6.88 -17.55 7.30
N ALA A 613 6.94 -17.52 5.97
CA ALA A 613 7.20 -16.29 5.19
C ALA A 613 5.90 -15.84 4.52
N PHE A 614 5.61 -14.54 4.57
CA PHE A 614 4.33 -14.03 4.05
C PHE A 614 4.39 -12.53 3.79
N HIS A 615 3.44 -12.06 3.00
CA HIS A 615 3.22 -10.64 2.76
C HIS A 615 2.08 -10.12 3.64
N ALA A 616 2.21 -8.89 4.10
CA ALA A 616 1.15 -8.14 4.76
C ALA A 616 1.11 -6.75 4.15
N LEU A 617 -0.10 -6.20 3.96
CA LEU A 617 -0.25 -4.93 3.26
C LEU A 617 0.05 -3.73 4.17
N THR A 618 -0.48 -3.73 5.40
CA THR A 618 -0.31 -2.61 6.35
C THR A 618 -0.06 -3.06 7.79
N PHE A 619 -0.37 -4.31 8.15
CA PHE A 619 -0.14 -4.77 9.52
C PHE A 619 0.06 -6.28 9.62
N VAL A 620 0.72 -6.65 10.71
CA VAL A 620 0.79 -8.05 11.20
C VAL A 620 0.37 -8.03 12.66
N ASP A 621 -0.57 -8.92 13.04
CA ASP A 621 -1.00 -9.05 14.44
C ASP A 621 -0.55 -10.40 14.99
N LEU A 622 0.32 -10.35 15.99
CA LEU A 622 0.88 -11.52 16.69
C LEU A 622 0.01 -11.80 17.91
N ILE A 623 -0.83 -12.82 17.82
CA ILE A 623 -1.81 -13.14 18.87
C ILE A 623 -1.31 -14.32 19.70
N GLY A 624 -1.13 -14.08 21.00
CA GLY A 624 -0.84 -15.10 21.97
C GLY A 624 -2.12 -15.53 22.71
N ARG A 625 -1.96 -16.26 23.80
CA ARG A 625 -3.09 -16.80 24.54
C ARG A 625 -3.93 -15.72 25.23
N ASP A 626 -3.29 -14.75 25.84
CA ASP A 626 -3.94 -13.70 26.65
C ASP A 626 -3.47 -12.29 26.32
N ARG A 627 -2.58 -12.15 25.35
CA ARG A 627 -2.06 -10.84 24.89
C ARG A 627 -1.61 -10.95 23.44
N GLY A 628 -1.48 -9.80 22.79
CA GLY A 628 -1.00 -9.73 21.43
C GLY A 628 -0.21 -8.45 21.15
N LEU A 629 0.40 -8.41 19.99
CA LEU A 629 1.16 -7.27 19.52
C LEU A 629 0.81 -7.02 18.07
N LEU A 630 0.09 -5.91 17.81
CA LEU A 630 -0.20 -5.47 16.45
C LEU A 630 0.97 -4.61 15.97
N VAL A 631 1.64 -5.05 14.91
CA VAL A 631 2.74 -4.33 14.27
C VAL A 631 2.19 -3.69 13.00
N LEU A 632 2.04 -2.36 13.03
CA LEU A 632 1.69 -1.57 11.85
C LEU A 632 2.95 -1.25 11.07
N HIS A 633 2.84 -1.11 9.74
CA HIS A 633 3.99 -0.72 8.93
C HIS A 633 3.57 0.14 7.73
N ALA A 634 4.51 0.90 7.22
CA ALA A 634 4.27 1.86 6.14
C ALA A 634 4.99 1.45 4.85
N GLY A 635 4.69 0.25 4.36
CA GLY A 635 5.04 -0.16 3.01
C GLY A 635 6.00 -1.33 2.83
N THR A 636 6.82 -1.67 3.81
CA THR A 636 7.68 -2.86 3.72
C THR A 636 6.84 -4.09 4.03
N GLN A 637 6.61 -4.93 3.04
CA GLN A 637 5.51 -5.90 3.09
C GLN A 637 5.91 -7.35 3.33
N TYR A 638 7.22 -7.68 3.26
CA TYR A 638 7.65 -9.06 3.42
C TYR A 638 8.05 -9.34 4.87
N PHE A 639 7.42 -10.35 5.42
CA PHE A 639 7.62 -10.76 6.83
C PHE A 639 7.99 -12.22 6.92
N ARG A 640 8.72 -12.54 7.98
CA ARG A 640 9.07 -13.92 8.30
C ARG A 640 8.90 -14.16 9.80
N ARG A 641 8.23 -15.25 10.12
CA ARG A 641 8.13 -15.73 11.50
C ARG A 641 9.30 -16.68 11.74
N GLU A 642 10.18 -16.28 12.64
CA GLU A 642 11.38 -17.05 12.94
C GLU A 642 11.07 -18.21 13.88
N ALA A 643 11.94 -19.22 13.90
CA ALA A 643 11.83 -20.34 14.83
C ALA A 643 11.89 -19.90 16.31
N SER A 644 12.54 -18.77 16.56
CA SER A 644 12.61 -18.16 17.90
C SER A 644 11.28 -17.54 18.35
N GLY A 645 10.30 -17.41 17.44
CA GLY A 645 9.06 -16.68 17.69
C GLY A 645 9.10 -15.22 17.26
N ALA A 646 10.24 -14.70 16.82
CA ALA A 646 10.36 -13.33 16.34
C ALA A 646 9.61 -13.13 15.02
N LEU A 647 9.06 -11.95 14.84
CA LEU A 647 8.57 -11.47 13.56
C LEU A 647 9.67 -10.60 12.94
N SER A 648 10.19 -10.99 11.80
CA SER A 648 11.21 -10.26 11.07
C SER A 648 10.60 -9.61 9.84
N ASN A 649 10.85 -8.30 9.63
CA ASN A 649 10.45 -7.56 8.46
C ASN A 649 11.69 -7.28 7.61
N LEU A 650 11.63 -7.64 6.34
CA LEU A 650 12.72 -7.37 5.40
C LEU A 650 12.70 -5.88 5.04
N VAL A 651 13.76 -5.16 5.38
CA VAL A 651 13.82 -3.73 5.14
C VAL A 651 14.73 -3.36 3.97
N MET A 652 15.69 -4.23 3.61
CA MET A 652 16.54 -3.94 2.48
C MET A 652 17.09 -5.24 1.92
N ARG A 653 16.98 -5.39 0.60
CA ARG A 653 17.48 -6.55 -0.11
C ARG A 653 18.10 -6.09 -1.43
N GLU A 654 19.10 -6.81 -1.87
CA GLU A 654 19.57 -6.73 -3.23
C GLU A 654 19.38 -8.10 -3.86
N TRP A 655 18.70 -8.12 -4.98
CA TRP A 655 18.31 -9.40 -5.57
C TRP A 655 19.43 -10.02 -6.39
N GLU A 656 20.11 -9.25 -7.21
CA GLU A 656 21.10 -9.80 -8.12
C GLU A 656 22.46 -9.15 -7.97
N SER A 657 23.49 -9.99 -7.89
CA SER A 657 24.85 -9.56 -7.67
C SER A 657 25.43 -8.73 -8.83
N HIS A 658 24.93 -8.93 -10.04
CA HIS A 658 25.44 -8.19 -11.18
C HIS A 658 25.01 -6.72 -11.18
N PHE A 659 23.98 -6.39 -10.42
CA PHE A 659 23.58 -4.99 -10.25
C PHE A 659 24.43 -4.23 -9.22
N THR A 660 25.18 -4.93 -8.38
CA THR A 660 25.89 -4.30 -7.27
C THR A 660 26.89 -3.23 -7.70
N LYS A 661 27.51 -3.40 -8.85
CA LYS A 661 28.51 -2.45 -9.34
C LYS A 661 27.90 -1.17 -9.86
N GLU A 662 26.63 -1.18 -10.14
CA GLU A 662 25.97 -0.10 -10.86
C GLU A 662 24.97 0.68 -10.02
N PHE A 663 24.69 0.22 -8.81
CA PHE A 663 23.82 0.95 -7.89
C PHE A 663 24.47 2.21 -7.37
N GLY A 664 23.67 3.20 -7.13
CA GLY A 664 24.11 4.45 -6.56
C GLY A 664 24.26 4.38 -5.05
N TRP A 665 25.17 3.56 -4.58
CA TRP A 665 25.51 3.56 -3.15
C TRP A 665 26.24 4.83 -2.77
N PRO A 666 25.99 5.43 -1.60
CA PRO A 666 25.15 4.92 -0.52
C PRO A 666 23.65 5.11 -0.76
N ILE A 667 22.85 4.25 -0.13
CA ILE A 667 21.40 4.34 -0.16
C ILE A 667 20.91 4.69 1.24
N TYR A 668 20.02 5.68 1.29
CA TYR A 668 19.29 6.05 2.50
C TYR A 668 17.87 5.58 2.38
N ALA A 669 17.39 4.88 3.42
CA ALA A 669 16.01 4.41 3.47
C ALA A 669 15.44 4.59 4.87
N GLU A 670 14.16 4.91 4.93
CA GLU A 670 13.43 5.09 6.18
C GLU A 670 12.23 4.13 6.19
N TYR A 671 12.08 3.44 7.30
CA TYR A 671 11.02 2.46 7.52
C TYR A 671 10.26 2.82 8.80
N ARG A 672 8.93 2.88 8.71
CA ARG A 672 8.07 3.26 9.83
C ARG A 672 7.26 2.05 10.29
N HIS A 673 7.28 1.84 11.61
CA HIS A 673 6.46 0.83 12.29
C HIS A 673 5.75 1.47 13.46
N ALA A 674 4.65 0.86 13.91
CA ALA A 674 4.06 1.19 15.20
C ALA A 674 3.71 -0.11 15.92
N LEU A 675 3.99 -0.13 17.23
CA LEU A 675 3.78 -1.29 18.09
C LEU A 675 2.58 -1.00 19.00
N LEU A 676 1.48 -1.71 18.78
CA LEU A 676 0.26 -1.56 19.55
C LEU A 676 0.03 -2.84 20.38
N PRO A 677 0.33 -2.82 21.67
CA PRO A 677 0.04 -3.97 22.52
C PRO A 677 -1.46 -4.06 22.81
N HIS A 678 -1.97 -5.29 22.93
CA HIS A 678 -3.38 -5.49 23.25
C HIS A 678 -3.59 -6.79 24.03
N SER A 679 -4.67 -6.82 24.83
CA SER A 679 -5.04 -8.03 25.57
C SER A 679 -5.92 -8.93 24.70
N GLY A 680 -5.89 -10.24 24.99
CA GLY A 680 -6.73 -11.22 24.32
C GLY A 680 -8.15 -11.31 24.89
N LYS A 681 -8.49 -10.53 25.96
CA LYS A 681 -9.78 -10.60 26.66
C LYS A 681 -10.70 -9.45 26.26
N PRO A 682 -11.99 -9.71 26.11
CA PRO A 682 -12.94 -8.62 25.84
C PRO A 682 -13.01 -7.62 26.98
N UNK A 683 -12.75 -6.53 26.76
CA UNK A 683 -12.80 -5.57 27.70
C UNK A 683 -14.07 -4.88 27.60
N LEU A 684 -14.40 -4.21 28.53
CA LEU A 684 -15.56 -3.34 28.66
C LEU A 684 -15.32 -1.95 28.06
N LEU A 685 -14.09 -1.63 27.70
CA LEU A 685 -13.70 -0.33 27.11
C LEU A 685 -13.28 -0.51 25.65
N PRO A 686 -13.53 0.49 24.79
CA PRO A 686 -13.33 0.35 23.34
C PRO A 686 -11.92 -0.03 22.87
N HIS A 687 -10.90 0.06 23.70
CA HIS A 687 -9.52 -0.13 23.26
C HIS A 687 -8.69 -1.07 24.14
N SER A 688 -9.34 -1.87 24.99
CA SER A 688 -8.62 -2.74 25.94
C SER A 688 -8.96 -4.22 25.83
N GLY A 689 -9.48 -4.66 24.68
CA GLY A 689 -9.89 -6.06 24.49
C GLY A 689 -9.30 -6.69 23.26
N LYS A 690 -9.91 -7.79 22.84
CA LYS A 690 -9.57 -8.44 21.58
C LYS A 690 -9.92 -7.54 20.40
N LEU A 691 -8.93 -7.19 19.60
CA LEU A 691 -9.13 -6.33 18.43
C LEU A 691 -10.02 -7.02 17.40
N SER A 692 -11.01 -6.29 16.88
CA SER A 692 -11.77 -6.72 15.70
C SER A 692 -10.93 -6.43 14.43
N ASN A 693 -11.35 -6.97 13.30
CA ASN A 693 -10.69 -6.61 12.03
C ASN A 693 -10.87 -5.11 11.73
N ALA A 694 -12.04 -4.57 12.07
CA ALA A 694 -12.29 -3.13 11.93
C ALA A 694 -11.29 -2.30 12.73
N ASP A 695 -10.96 -2.70 13.97
CA ASP A 695 -9.99 -1.99 14.81
C ASP A 695 -8.60 -2.02 14.21
N ARG A 696 -8.15 -3.20 13.73
CA ARG A 696 -6.84 -3.36 13.09
C ARG A 696 -6.71 -2.46 11.86
N LEU A 697 -7.72 -2.53 10.98
CA LEU A 697 -7.74 -1.76 9.75
C LEU A 697 -7.83 -0.25 10.00
N ARG A 698 -8.59 0.16 11.04
CA ARG A 698 -8.63 1.58 11.45
C ARG A 698 -7.27 2.04 11.95
N ALA A 699 -6.64 1.28 12.83
CA ALA A 699 -5.30 1.63 13.32
C ALA A 699 -4.30 1.79 12.17
N ALA A 700 -4.33 0.88 11.19
CA ALA A 700 -3.46 0.95 10.03
C ALA A 700 -3.78 2.14 9.13
N ALA A 701 -5.06 2.44 8.93
CA ALA A 701 -5.48 3.59 8.14
C ALA A 701 -5.08 4.91 8.80
N GLU A 702 -5.24 5.02 10.12
CA GLU A 702 -4.84 6.21 10.87
C GLU A 702 -3.32 6.42 10.83
N PHE A 703 -2.56 5.34 10.94
CA PHE A 703 -1.09 5.37 10.83
C PHE A 703 -0.64 5.85 9.45
N SER A 704 -1.38 5.51 8.39
CA SER A 704 -1.02 5.82 6.99
C SER A 704 -1.54 7.18 6.53
N ARG A 705 -2.67 7.65 7.07
CA ARG A 705 -3.33 8.89 6.64
C ARG A 705 -3.56 9.80 7.84
N PRO A 706 -2.61 10.68 8.16
CA PRO A 706 -2.75 11.59 9.31
C PRO A 706 -3.81 12.65 9.09
N LEU A 707 -4.17 13.34 10.15
CA LEU A 707 -4.98 14.56 10.07
C LEU A 707 -4.23 15.63 9.27
N ALA A 708 -4.95 16.41 8.48
CA ALA A 708 -4.37 17.54 7.75
C ALA A 708 -4.81 18.85 8.42
N CYS A 709 -4.00 19.90 8.31
CA CYS A 709 -4.29 21.17 8.96
C CYS A 709 -4.06 22.32 7.99
N GLU A 710 -5.04 23.20 7.85
CA GLU A 710 -4.94 24.41 7.05
C GLU A 710 -5.04 25.62 7.98
N LEU A 711 -4.07 26.52 7.84
CA LEU A 711 -4.02 27.76 8.64
C LEU A 711 -4.61 28.92 7.84
N GLN A 712 -5.41 29.75 8.51
CA GLN A 712 -5.99 30.95 7.89
C GLN A 712 -6.27 32.03 8.93
N GLU A 713 -6.40 33.27 8.48
CA GLU A 713 -6.93 34.33 9.33
C GLU A 713 -8.41 34.05 9.62
N PRO A 714 -8.88 34.24 10.86
CA PRO A 714 -10.29 34.05 11.16
C PRO A 714 -11.18 34.94 10.28
N ARG A 715 -12.21 34.34 9.71
CA ARG A 715 -13.09 35.03 8.73
C ARG A 715 -14.53 34.53 8.84
N GLY A 716 -15.45 35.28 8.21
CA GLY A 716 -16.83 34.84 8.05
C GLY A 716 -16.93 33.72 7.01
N GLY A 717 -17.96 32.91 7.14
CA GLY A 717 -18.21 31.81 6.20
C GLY A 717 -19.58 31.22 6.44
N ASP A 718 -19.95 30.29 5.58
CA ASP A 718 -21.26 29.61 5.63
C ASP A 718 -21.19 28.20 6.23
N LEU A 719 -19.99 27.70 6.50
CA LEU A 719 -19.82 26.41 7.17
C LEU A 719 -19.58 26.61 8.68
N PRO A 720 -20.09 25.71 9.52
CA PRO A 720 -19.90 25.83 10.98
C PRO A 720 -18.44 25.56 11.38
N LEU A 721 -18.11 25.77 12.65
CA LEU A 721 -16.74 25.54 13.16
C LEU A 721 -16.32 24.07 13.17
N SER A 722 -17.28 23.14 13.05
CA SER A 722 -17.00 21.70 13.09
C SER A 722 -18.10 20.97 12.35
N GLN A 723 -17.72 20.07 11.43
CA GLN A 723 -18.71 19.31 10.66
C GLN A 723 -18.12 18.02 10.12
N GLY A 724 -18.89 16.93 10.23
CA GLY A 724 -18.63 15.68 9.52
C GLY A 724 -19.55 15.58 8.32
N PHE A 725 -19.02 15.14 7.18
CA PHE A 725 -19.79 15.10 5.93
C PHE A 725 -20.28 13.69 5.59
N LEU A 726 -19.49 12.66 5.88
CA LEU A 726 -19.83 11.27 5.56
C LEU A 726 -19.62 10.41 6.82
N ILE A 727 -20.69 9.85 7.32
CA ILE A 727 -20.68 9.06 8.54
C ILE A 727 -21.16 7.66 8.21
N VAL A 728 -20.34 6.65 8.47
CA VAL A 728 -20.65 5.26 8.14
C VAL A 728 -20.80 4.45 9.43
N SER A 729 -21.85 3.67 9.52
CA SER A 729 -22.09 2.76 10.63
C SER A 729 -22.71 1.44 10.14
N PRO A 730 -22.48 0.32 10.82
CA PRO A 730 -21.68 0.11 12.03
C PRO A 730 -20.17 0.20 11.77
N ALA A 731 -19.39 0.10 12.82
CA ALA A 731 -17.92 0.21 12.76
C ALA A 731 -17.27 -0.84 11.84
N SER A 732 -17.90 -1.98 11.64
CA SER A 732 -17.43 -3.04 10.73
C SER A 732 -17.54 -2.64 9.26
N VAL A 733 -18.24 -1.55 8.94
CA VAL A 733 -18.34 -1.04 7.56
C VAL A 733 -17.56 0.27 7.52
N GLN A 734 -16.60 0.35 6.61
CA GLN A 734 -15.70 1.50 6.55
C GLN A 734 -15.79 2.19 5.18
N LEU A 735 -15.64 3.51 5.19
CA LEU A 735 -15.54 4.31 3.97
C LEU A 735 -14.22 3.96 3.27
N SER A 736 -14.31 3.43 2.06
CA SER A 736 -13.16 3.07 1.25
C SER A 736 -12.77 4.21 0.31
N ALA A 737 -13.75 4.82 -0.35
CA ALA A 737 -13.52 5.95 -1.26
C ALA A 737 -14.75 6.84 -1.35
N PHE A 738 -14.50 8.11 -1.62
CA PHE A 738 -15.52 9.08 -2.03
C PHE A 738 -14.88 10.00 -3.06
N ARG A 739 -15.52 10.12 -4.22
CA ARG A 739 -14.99 10.97 -5.28
C ARG A 739 -16.08 11.60 -6.13
N ARG A 740 -15.75 12.73 -6.73
CA ARG A 740 -16.58 13.32 -7.79
C ARG A 740 -16.23 12.65 -9.13
N LYS A 741 -17.24 12.48 -9.97
CA LYS A 741 -17.11 11.96 -11.35
C LYS A 741 -17.16 13.11 -12.35
N ARG A 742 -16.64 12.87 -13.56
CA ARG A 742 -16.67 13.86 -14.66
C ARG A 742 -18.08 14.29 -15.06
N ASP A 743 -19.06 13.41 -14.91
CA ASP A 743 -20.46 13.70 -15.21
C ASP A 743 -21.14 14.59 -14.14
N GLY A 744 -20.40 14.98 -13.11
CA GLY A 744 -20.89 15.79 -12.00
C GLY A 744 -21.46 14.99 -10.85
N GLY A 745 -21.63 13.68 -11.02
CA GLY A 745 -22.09 12.80 -9.96
C GLY A 745 -21.00 12.47 -8.96
N TYR A 746 -21.38 11.75 -7.91
CA TYR A 746 -20.46 11.29 -6.88
C TYR A 746 -20.50 9.78 -6.79
N GLU A 747 -19.39 9.21 -6.41
CA GLU A 747 -19.27 7.78 -6.14
C GLU A 747 -18.76 7.60 -4.73
N LEU A 748 -19.44 6.74 -3.98
CA LEU A 748 -19.06 6.39 -2.62
C LEU A 748 -18.92 4.88 -2.56
N ARG A 749 -17.82 4.39 -1.97
CA ARG A 749 -17.60 2.96 -1.73
C ARG A 749 -17.39 2.70 -0.27
N VAL A 750 -17.97 1.60 0.20
CA VAL A 750 -17.77 1.11 1.56
C VAL A 750 -17.35 -0.36 1.50
N VAL A 751 -16.64 -0.79 2.52
CA VAL A 751 -16.19 -2.19 2.64
C VAL A 751 -16.57 -2.73 4.02
N GLU A 752 -17.08 -3.97 4.04
CA GLU A 752 -17.34 -4.69 5.29
C GLU A 752 -16.09 -5.47 5.67
N THR A 753 -15.64 -5.34 6.91
CA THR A 753 -14.29 -5.76 7.34
C THR A 753 -14.25 -7.04 8.17
N GLU A 754 -15.41 -7.53 8.65
CA GLU A 754 -15.46 -8.70 9.54
C GLU A 754 -15.80 -10.00 8.80
N GLY A 755 -16.02 -9.93 7.47
CA GLY A 755 -16.35 -11.09 6.66
C GLY A 755 -17.76 -11.61 6.87
N ARG A 756 -18.70 -10.71 7.16
CA ARG A 756 -20.11 -11.10 7.41
C ARG A 756 -21.06 -10.08 6.80
N ARG A 757 -22.27 -10.57 6.51
CA ARG A 757 -23.31 -9.67 6.00
C ARG A 757 -23.61 -8.57 7.03
N ALA A 758 -23.68 -7.34 6.57
CA ALA A 758 -23.98 -6.19 7.42
C ALA A 758 -24.99 -5.27 6.73
N GLU A 759 -25.84 -4.65 7.53
CA GLU A 759 -26.68 -3.56 7.09
C GLU A 759 -26.00 -2.27 7.51
N ALA A 760 -25.68 -1.42 6.53
CA ALA A 760 -24.92 -0.20 6.77
C ALA A 760 -25.76 1.05 6.55
N THR A 761 -25.58 2.03 7.41
CA THR A 761 -26.13 3.37 7.23
C THR A 761 -24.99 4.31 6.84
N VAL A 762 -25.18 5.05 5.75
CA VAL A 762 -24.27 6.11 5.34
C VAL A 762 -25.04 7.43 5.41
N ALA A 763 -24.71 8.26 6.41
CA ALA A 763 -25.31 9.60 6.52
C ALA A 763 -24.44 10.56 5.70
N VAL A 764 -25.04 11.15 4.67
CA VAL A 764 -24.38 12.07 3.75
C VAL A 764 -24.88 13.48 4.04
N ARG A 765 -24.01 14.35 4.55
CA ARG A 765 -24.33 15.75 4.88
C ARG A 765 -23.71 16.67 3.81
N LEU A 766 -24.04 16.41 2.56
CA LEU A 766 -23.61 17.20 1.41
C LEU A 766 -24.85 17.68 0.67
N PRO A 767 -24.79 18.82 0.00
CA PRO A 767 -25.92 19.29 -0.81
C PRO A 767 -26.04 18.51 -2.12
N VAL A 768 -26.44 17.23 -2.03
CA VAL A 768 -26.63 16.36 -3.18
C VAL A 768 -28.14 16.07 -3.36
N ALA A 769 -28.58 16.01 -4.60
CA ALA A 769 -30.00 15.94 -4.90
C ALA A 769 -30.59 14.52 -4.73
N LYS A 770 -29.81 13.49 -4.99
CA LYS A 770 -30.31 12.11 -4.99
C LYS A 770 -29.17 11.10 -4.85
N ALA A 771 -29.44 10.02 -4.16
CA ALA A 771 -28.55 8.86 -4.12
C ALA A 771 -29.24 7.67 -4.81
N THR A 772 -28.49 6.87 -5.59
CA THR A 772 -29.00 5.70 -6.28
C THR A 772 -28.10 4.48 -6.01
#